data_2c8a8f9521155b0f742cc9b07313f5d6
#
_entry.id   2c8a8f9521155b0f742cc9b07313f5d6
#
_cell.length_a   1.000
_cell.length_b   1.000
_cell.length_c   1.000
_cell.angle_alpha   90.00
_cell.angle_beta   90.00
_cell.angle_gamma   90.00
#
_symmetry.space_group_name_H-M   'P 1'
#
loop_
_entity.id
_entity.type
_entity.pdbx_description
1 polymer ?
#
loop_
_entity_poly.entity_id
_entity_poly.type
_entity_poly.pdbx_seq_one_letter_code
_entity_poly.pdbx_strand_id
1 'polypeptide(L)'
;MRTLKLIAVLILLPLFLGLFGVWELQRSTESIKEFADIKAELSEMHVEIEAMVAKPFSRSAKVDINGERMGVHEALSRVIQAEHELTIVQPVAGVMNNLAKGAIALGLLASLVGVLGLLGLRWAGARASHSRERLLHTFSRVSRLLPYLLVGHIVAMGAAVAAILGFEGLGLWHMGNMSTGEFKLMLVVLMLMLGFLYSIWQMGKQLPVMLHMFQSTPMSVLGQVVKPEQAPALWARVRELADQLGALAPEYIVLGMTEGFYVTSSDVNLLPSGTALKGRTLHVPMLYLGLLDSAETGAVIGHELAHFAGADTEYSLRFVPIYEGIGRSLGVIAETMLQSDVLQRTTLWPAFMLGEYFMERFDHAVNHWSRVRELAADAAGAQLAGNIAIASALVRISAIDPLLQQCVFTRVSQATNPGAGYVPPHDLPISVVQELAAQPLTLPEEEMAASLPHPSDTHPSNLERLASLQVTVEEAVSRGTRPINAAQACAAMDHYFADPQALRARITEDFLGHYVEQDAAVVQELRSHAGNATEEVRLHEGARLRGWITLGCFSFFMLLGLGLLILPYLLPQVFVDANATMKLVGILLLICMAFLLPLSLRMLTRANKTALLLTPEHFVFANFKAPLPIRHVADFGLQVGQGVHLNLLLEDDAPMPELASRSFFSPDAKLNRKKRWVQLHLLQICRDDKKLKDQELADLIGTYLNAGTARHLLQQRFEQA
;
A
#
# COMPACT_ATOMS: atom_id res chain seq x y z
N MET A 1 -2.21 -17.85 -1.70
CA MET A 1 -3.18 -16.79 -1.33
C MET A 1 -3.21 -15.60 -2.32
N ARG A 2 -2.07 -15.07 -2.83
CA ARG A 2 -2.01 -13.93 -3.77
C ARG A 2 -2.78 -14.19 -5.08
N THR A 3 -2.51 -15.32 -5.74
CA THR A 3 -3.18 -15.70 -7.01
C THR A 3 -4.70 -15.78 -6.86
N LEU A 4 -5.20 -16.31 -5.72
CA LEU A 4 -6.63 -16.40 -5.45
C LEU A 4 -7.29 -15.01 -5.32
N LYS A 5 -6.60 -14.06 -4.70
CA LYS A 5 -7.07 -12.66 -4.59
C LYS A 5 -7.11 -11.98 -5.96
N LEU A 6 -6.09 -12.21 -6.81
CA LEU A 6 -6.09 -11.70 -8.18
C LEU A 6 -7.23 -12.29 -9.02
N ILE A 7 -7.46 -13.60 -8.94
CA ILE A 7 -8.60 -14.24 -9.60
C ILE A 7 -9.92 -13.62 -9.12
N ALA A 8 -10.06 -13.41 -7.81
CA ALA A 8 -11.26 -12.80 -7.25
C ALA A 8 -11.52 -11.39 -7.81
N VAL A 9 -10.49 -10.54 -7.87
CA VAL A 9 -10.62 -9.13 -8.30
C VAL A 9 -10.68 -8.99 -9.82
N LEU A 10 -9.83 -9.70 -10.56
CA LEU A 10 -9.71 -9.53 -12.01
C LEU A 10 -10.68 -10.40 -12.82
N ILE A 11 -11.23 -11.46 -12.24
CA ILE A 11 -12.12 -12.40 -12.95
C ILE A 11 -13.49 -12.48 -12.30
N LEU A 12 -13.55 -12.85 -11.01
CA LEU A 12 -14.83 -13.17 -10.37
C LEU A 12 -15.68 -11.91 -10.14
N LEU A 13 -15.07 -10.81 -9.74
CA LEU A 13 -15.80 -9.55 -9.51
C LEU A 13 -16.43 -9.00 -10.80
N PRO A 14 -15.72 -8.84 -11.92
CA PRO A 14 -16.34 -8.42 -13.19
C PRO A 14 -17.37 -9.43 -13.71
N LEU A 15 -17.12 -10.73 -13.53
CA LEU A 15 -18.10 -11.77 -13.89
C LEU A 15 -19.39 -11.62 -13.09
N PHE A 16 -19.29 -11.32 -11.79
CA PHE A 16 -20.44 -11.07 -10.93
C PHE A 16 -21.24 -9.85 -11.44
N LEU A 17 -20.57 -8.76 -11.86
CA LEU A 17 -21.24 -7.60 -12.46
C LEU A 17 -21.99 -7.99 -13.73
N GLY A 18 -21.38 -8.81 -14.59
CA GLY A 18 -22.05 -9.34 -15.80
C GLY A 18 -23.26 -10.20 -15.47
N LEU A 19 -23.17 -11.07 -14.46
CA LEU A 19 -24.30 -11.88 -14.01
C LEU A 19 -25.43 -11.03 -13.40
N PHE A 20 -25.07 -9.97 -12.67
CA PHE A 20 -26.06 -9.01 -12.18
C PHE A 20 -26.78 -8.33 -13.33
N GLY A 21 -26.06 -7.93 -14.39
CA GLY A 21 -26.65 -7.40 -15.61
C GLY A 21 -27.61 -8.39 -16.31
N VAL A 22 -27.39 -9.71 -16.21
CA VAL A 22 -28.36 -10.71 -16.73
C VAL A 22 -29.67 -10.65 -15.94
N TRP A 23 -29.59 -10.52 -14.62
CA TRP A 23 -30.77 -10.37 -13.79
C TRP A 23 -31.54 -9.08 -14.09
N GLU A 24 -30.85 -7.94 -14.31
CA GLU A 24 -31.46 -6.69 -14.75
C GLU A 24 -32.09 -6.81 -16.14
N LEU A 25 -31.46 -7.55 -17.05
CA LEU A 25 -31.99 -7.80 -18.39
C LEU A 25 -33.30 -8.58 -18.35
N GLN A 26 -33.42 -9.59 -17.49
CA GLN A 26 -34.67 -10.31 -17.28
C GLN A 26 -35.77 -9.37 -16.79
N ARG A 27 -35.50 -8.57 -15.74
CA ARG A 27 -36.45 -7.58 -15.21
C ARG A 27 -36.93 -6.59 -16.29
N SER A 28 -35.99 -6.02 -17.06
CA SER A 28 -36.38 -5.05 -18.09
C SER A 28 -37.13 -5.68 -19.25
N THR A 29 -36.84 -6.94 -19.59
CA THR A 29 -37.56 -7.67 -20.64
C THR A 29 -38.98 -8.00 -20.23
N GLU A 30 -39.20 -8.40 -18.98
CA GLU A 30 -40.52 -8.60 -18.42
C GLU A 30 -41.33 -7.30 -18.42
N SER A 31 -40.73 -6.18 -17.98
CA SER A 31 -41.41 -4.86 -18.02
C SER A 31 -41.75 -4.41 -19.41
N ILE A 32 -40.86 -4.61 -20.40
CA ILE A 32 -41.14 -4.25 -21.82
C ILE A 32 -42.33 -5.07 -22.35
N LYS A 33 -42.43 -6.36 -22.00
CA LYS A 33 -43.54 -7.22 -22.40
C LYS A 33 -44.82 -6.76 -21.73
N GLU A 34 -44.82 -6.50 -20.43
CA GLU A 34 -45.97 -5.99 -19.67
C GLU A 34 -46.47 -4.65 -20.28
N PHE A 35 -45.57 -3.71 -20.59
CA PHE A 35 -45.94 -2.45 -21.26
C PHE A 35 -46.52 -2.65 -22.66
N ALA A 36 -46.05 -3.66 -23.41
CA ALA A 36 -46.61 -3.99 -24.71
C ALA A 36 -48.03 -4.56 -24.58
N ASP A 37 -48.25 -5.42 -23.61
CA ASP A 37 -49.57 -6.02 -23.32
C ASP A 37 -50.58 -4.93 -22.85
N ILE A 38 -50.18 -4.05 -21.92
CA ILE A 38 -51.00 -2.90 -21.46
C ILE A 38 -51.31 -1.94 -22.64
N LYS A 39 -50.34 -1.68 -23.51
CA LYS A 39 -50.57 -0.82 -24.70
C LYS A 39 -51.59 -1.43 -25.63
N ALA A 40 -51.54 -2.72 -25.86
CA ALA A 40 -52.52 -3.41 -26.70
C ALA A 40 -53.93 -3.31 -26.13
N GLU A 41 -54.06 -3.57 -24.80
CA GLU A 41 -55.33 -3.49 -24.08
C GLU A 41 -55.90 -2.05 -24.08
N LEU A 42 -55.06 -1.03 -23.80
CA LEU A 42 -55.49 0.37 -23.85
C LEU A 42 -55.93 0.80 -25.28
N SER A 43 -55.22 0.34 -26.30
CA SER A 43 -55.55 0.64 -27.71
C SER A 43 -56.90 0.01 -28.10
N GLU A 44 -57.20 -1.23 -27.64
CA GLU A 44 -58.47 -1.88 -27.86
C GLU A 44 -59.62 -1.13 -27.13
N MET A 45 -59.41 -0.80 -25.85
CA MET A 45 -60.34 0.01 -25.07
C MET A 45 -60.57 1.39 -25.66
N HIS A 46 -59.52 2.06 -26.19
CA HIS A 46 -59.65 3.36 -26.85
C HIS A 46 -60.60 3.30 -28.03
N VAL A 47 -60.44 2.34 -28.94
CA VAL A 47 -61.29 2.15 -30.13
C VAL A 47 -62.73 1.85 -29.73
N GLU A 48 -62.93 1.00 -28.70
CA GLU A 48 -64.24 0.64 -28.22
C GLU A 48 -64.99 1.83 -27.60
N ILE A 49 -64.32 2.59 -26.73
CA ILE A 49 -64.93 3.75 -26.05
C ILE A 49 -65.17 4.89 -27.03
N GLU A 50 -64.26 5.14 -28.01
CA GLU A 50 -64.44 6.13 -29.07
C GLU A 50 -65.67 5.82 -29.93
N ALA A 51 -65.87 4.53 -30.26
CA ALA A 51 -67.08 4.08 -30.95
C ALA A 51 -68.38 4.26 -30.14
N MET A 52 -68.27 4.23 -28.79
CA MET A 52 -69.42 4.55 -27.92
C MET A 52 -69.69 6.05 -27.83
N VAL A 53 -68.66 6.89 -27.83
CA VAL A 53 -68.78 8.36 -27.84
C VAL A 53 -69.47 8.85 -29.12
N ALA A 54 -69.24 8.19 -30.26
CA ALA A 54 -69.83 8.53 -31.57
C ALA A 54 -71.35 8.22 -31.67
N LYS A 55 -71.94 7.50 -30.70
CA LYS A 55 -73.38 7.15 -30.74
C LYS A 55 -74.26 8.30 -30.21
N PRO A 56 -75.49 8.47 -30.75
CA PRO A 56 -76.44 9.39 -30.17
C PRO A 56 -76.79 9.01 -28.72
N PHE A 57 -76.87 10.00 -27.84
CA PHE A 57 -77.05 9.82 -26.36
C PHE A 57 -75.84 9.31 -25.60
N SER A 58 -74.64 9.45 -26.10
CA SER A 58 -73.36 9.06 -25.44
C SER A 58 -73.17 9.71 -24.04
N ARG A 59 -73.75 10.91 -23.79
CA ARG A 59 -73.68 11.63 -22.54
C ARG A 59 -74.28 10.89 -21.34
N SER A 60 -75.24 9.97 -21.57
CA SER A 60 -75.89 9.14 -20.53
C SER A 60 -75.30 7.75 -20.40
N ALA A 61 -74.44 7.36 -21.34
CA ALA A 61 -73.82 6.05 -21.32
C ALA A 61 -72.72 5.98 -20.26
N LYS A 62 -72.67 4.85 -19.54
CA LYS A 62 -71.62 4.56 -18.53
C LYS A 62 -70.85 3.33 -18.95
N VAL A 63 -69.56 3.38 -18.74
CA VAL A 63 -68.58 2.30 -18.98
C VAL A 63 -68.03 1.89 -17.64
N ASP A 64 -67.77 0.62 -17.45
CA ASP A 64 -67.10 0.07 -16.30
C ASP A 64 -65.62 -0.17 -16.67
N ILE A 65 -64.73 0.55 -16.02
CA ILE A 65 -63.27 0.38 -16.15
C ILE A 65 -62.75 -0.02 -14.79
N ASN A 66 -62.22 -1.23 -14.65
CA ASN A 66 -61.62 -1.78 -13.43
C ASN A 66 -62.58 -1.71 -12.21
N GLY A 67 -63.88 -1.88 -12.41
CA GLY A 67 -64.90 -1.86 -11.33
C GLY A 67 -65.45 -0.47 -10.99
N GLU A 68 -64.94 0.61 -11.65
CA GLU A 68 -65.49 1.97 -11.55
C GLU A 68 -66.40 2.28 -12.69
N ARG A 69 -67.68 2.63 -12.43
CA ARG A 69 -68.65 3.08 -13.44
C ARG A 69 -68.56 4.58 -13.65
N MET A 70 -68.04 4.97 -14.79
CA MET A 70 -67.85 6.38 -15.15
C MET A 70 -68.54 6.73 -16.47
N GLY A 71 -68.66 8.00 -16.78
CA GLY A 71 -69.21 8.46 -18.07
C GLY A 71 -68.23 8.17 -19.22
N VAL A 72 -68.77 7.87 -20.42
CA VAL A 72 -67.97 7.49 -21.60
C VAL A 72 -66.91 8.54 -21.97
N HIS A 73 -67.21 9.83 -21.82
CA HIS A 73 -66.24 10.90 -22.09
C HIS A 73 -65.11 10.96 -21.04
N GLU A 74 -65.43 10.67 -19.78
CA GLU A 74 -64.44 10.60 -18.71
C GLU A 74 -63.54 9.35 -18.90
N ALA A 75 -64.16 8.24 -19.30
CA ALA A 75 -63.45 7.02 -19.62
C ALA A 75 -62.45 7.21 -20.78
N LEU A 76 -62.88 7.88 -21.84
CA LEU A 76 -61.99 8.21 -22.98
C LEU A 76 -60.84 9.09 -22.55
N SER A 77 -61.12 10.13 -21.74
CA SER A 77 -60.05 11.01 -21.24
C SER A 77 -59.01 10.26 -20.40
N ARG A 78 -59.43 9.32 -19.53
CA ARG A 78 -58.54 8.48 -18.75
C ARG A 78 -57.71 7.54 -19.62
N VAL A 79 -58.31 6.92 -20.64
CA VAL A 79 -57.56 6.04 -21.55
C VAL A 79 -56.52 6.84 -22.37
N ILE A 80 -56.87 8.00 -22.89
CA ILE A 80 -55.92 8.89 -23.60
C ILE A 80 -54.80 9.31 -22.65
N GLN A 81 -55.10 9.64 -21.40
CA GLN A 81 -54.08 9.98 -20.43
C GLN A 81 -53.13 8.80 -20.13
N ALA A 82 -53.69 7.59 -19.97
CA ALA A 82 -52.90 6.38 -19.75
C ALA A 82 -52.00 6.01 -20.95
N GLU A 83 -52.54 6.17 -22.19
CA GLU A 83 -51.71 6.01 -23.40
C GLU A 83 -50.59 7.04 -23.47
N HIS A 84 -50.87 8.29 -23.09
CA HIS A 84 -49.81 9.34 -23.05
C HIS A 84 -48.75 9.03 -22.00
N GLU A 85 -49.14 8.63 -20.82
CA GLU A 85 -48.19 8.19 -19.76
C GLU A 85 -47.35 7.01 -20.24
N LEU A 86 -47.94 6.03 -20.89
CA LEU A 86 -47.22 4.88 -21.45
C LEU A 86 -46.21 5.27 -22.55
N THR A 87 -46.49 6.29 -23.36
CA THR A 87 -45.53 6.80 -24.38
C THR A 87 -44.29 7.45 -23.78
N ILE A 88 -44.39 7.94 -22.54
CA ILE A 88 -43.25 8.50 -21.78
C ILE A 88 -42.44 7.39 -21.14
N VAL A 89 -43.08 6.35 -20.59
CA VAL A 89 -42.45 5.25 -19.83
C VAL A 89 -41.75 4.23 -20.73
N GLN A 90 -42.35 3.89 -21.88
CA GLN A 90 -41.84 2.85 -22.77
C GLN A 90 -40.39 3.08 -23.26
N PRO A 91 -39.95 4.32 -23.65
CA PRO A 91 -38.56 4.57 -24.05
C PRO A 91 -37.56 4.33 -22.92
N VAL A 92 -37.92 4.59 -21.65
CA VAL A 92 -37.07 4.39 -20.50
C VAL A 92 -36.79 2.91 -20.26
N ALA A 93 -37.77 2.05 -20.40
CA ALA A 93 -37.60 0.60 -20.34
C ALA A 93 -36.62 0.11 -21.43
N GLY A 94 -36.64 0.73 -22.61
CA GLY A 94 -35.67 0.47 -23.68
C GLY A 94 -34.25 0.88 -23.32
N VAL A 95 -34.07 2.04 -22.65
CA VAL A 95 -32.76 2.49 -22.16
C VAL A 95 -32.25 1.56 -21.06
N MET A 96 -33.11 1.17 -20.11
CA MET A 96 -32.77 0.20 -19.07
C MET A 96 -32.31 -1.13 -19.65
N ASN A 97 -33.01 -1.65 -20.68
CA ASN A 97 -32.62 -2.88 -21.35
C ASN A 97 -31.23 -2.77 -22.01
N ASN A 98 -30.91 -1.60 -22.61
CA ASN A 98 -29.59 -1.35 -23.19
C ASN A 98 -28.50 -1.22 -22.13
N LEU A 99 -28.80 -0.60 -20.98
CA LEU A 99 -27.86 -0.54 -19.84
C LEU A 99 -27.56 -1.93 -19.31
N ALA A 100 -28.55 -2.79 -19.13
CA ALA A 100 -28.38 -4.18 -18.71
C ALA A 100 -27.49 -4.97 -19.68
N LYS A 101 -27.73 -4.84 -21.01
CA LYS A 101 -26.88 -5.44 -22.06
C LYS A 101 -25.45 -4.89 -21.98
N GLY A 102 -25.30 -3.59 -21.75
CA GLY A 102 -24.02 -2.94 -21.56
C GLY A 102 -23.26 -3.50 -20.35
N ALA A 103 -23.93 -3.66 -19.20
CA ALA A 103 -23.36 -4.26 -18.00
C ALA A 103 -22.86 -5.69 -18.23
N ILE A 104 -23.66 -6.52 -18.93
CA ILE A 104 -23.27 -7.89 -19.32
C ILE A 104 -22.01 -7.86 -20.20
N ALA A 105 -22.04 -7.09 -21.29
CA ALA A 105 -20.94 -7.06 -22.26
C ALA A 105 -19.63 -6.57 -21.62
N LEU A 106 -19.71 -5.49 -20.83
CA LEU A 106 -18.55 -4.89 -20.15
C LEU A 106 -18.03 -5.77 -19.02
N GLY A 107 -18.89 -6.40 -18.22
CA GLY A 107 -18.49 -7.33 -17.18
C GLY A 107 -17.81 -8.58 -17.73
N LEU A 108 -18.35 -9.15 -18.82
CA LEU A 108 -17.72 -10.29 -19.51
C LEU A 108 -16.40 -9.89 -20.17
N LEU A 109 -16.33 -8.70 -20.81
CA LEU A 109 -15.10 -8.19 -21.40
C LEU A 109 -14.00 -8.00 -20.33
N ALA A 110 -14.33 -7.37 -19.21
CA ALA A 110 -13.38 -7.19 -18.11
C ALA A 110 -12.92 -8.54 -17.55
N SER A 111 -13.83 -9.50 -17.34
CA SER A 111 -13.48 -10.85 -16.89
C SER A 111 -12.57 -11.57 -17.89
N LEU A 112 -12.86 -11.49 -19.19
CA LEU A 112 -12.06 -12.08 -20.25
C LEU A 112 -10.64 -11.46 -20.30
N VAL A 113 -10.54 -10.14 -20.18
CA VAL A 113 -9.24 -9.44 -20.10
C VAL A 113 -8.45 -9.91 -18.89
N GLY A 114 -9.10 -10.09 -17.74
CA GLY A 114 -8.48 -10.65 -16.53
C GLY A 114 -7.96 -12.07 -16.75
N VAL A 115 -8.75 -12.95 -17.35
CA VAL A 115 -8.34 -14.34 -17.68
C VAL A 115 -7.16 -14.35 -18.64
N LEU A 116 -7.28 -13.60 -19.76
CA LEU A 116 -6.24 -13.55 -20.79
C LEU A 116 -4.95 -12.92 -20.22
N GLY A 117 -5.08 -11.90 -19.34
CA GLY A 117 -3.95 -11.28 -18.67
C GLY A 117 -3.19 -12.27 -17.78
N LEU A 118 -3.89 -12.99 -16.88
CA LEU A 118 -3.25 -13.95 -15.98
C LEU A 118 -2.68 -15.17 -16.72
N LEU A 119 -3.40 -15.72 -17.68
CA LEU A 119 -2.92 -16.84 -18.50
C LEU A 119 -1.76 -16.39 -19.40
N GLY A 120 -1.85 -15.21 -19.99
CA GLY A 120 -0.78 -14.61 -20.80
C GLY A 120 0.51 -14.41 -20.01
N LEU A 121 0.42 -13.89 -18.77
CA LEU A 121 1.58 -13.75 -17.88
C LEU A 121 2.20 -15.10 -17.52
N ARG A 122 1.37 -16.10 -17.21
CA ARG A 122 1.85 -17.46 -16.93
C ARG A 122 2.56 -18.09 -18.13
N TRP A 123 1.96 -17.96 -19.31
CA TRP A 123 2.56 -18.43 -20.57
C TRP A 123 3.85 -17.69 -20.91
N ALA A 124 3.86 -16.36 -20.72
CA ALA A 124 5.02 -15.52 -20.96
C ALA A 124 6.20 -15.90 -20.07
N GLY A 125 5.97 -16.11 -18.76
CA GLY A 125 6.99 -16.59 -17.84
C GLY A 125 7.54 -17.97 -18.21
N ALA A 126 6.66 -18.91 -18.55
CA ALA A 126 7.09 -20.24 -19.02
C ALA A 126 7.90 -20.17 -20.32
N ARG A 127 7.53 -19.29 -21.26
CA ARG A 127 8.27 -19.06 -22.52
C ARG A 127 9.65 -18.43 -22.26
N ALA A 128 9.74 -17.53 -21.28
CA ALA A 128 10.96 -16.83 -20.92
C ALA A 128 12.08 -17.77 -20.41
N SER A 129 11.72 -18.89 -19.79
CA SER A 129 12.69 -19.86 -19.27
C SER A 129 13.47 -20.64 -20.36
N HIS A 130 13.04 -20.60 -21.63
CA HIS A 130 13.65 -21.39 -22.69
C HIS A 130 14.93 -20.77 -23.30
N SER A 131 15.05 -19.45 -23.36
CA SER A 131 16.25 -18.74 -23.79
C SER A 131 16.28 -17.29 -23.32
N ARG A 132 17.48 -16.72 -23.18
CA ARG A 132 17.69 -15.29 -22.83
C ARG A 132 17.00 -14.34 -23.81
N GLU A 133 17.08 -14.57 -25.09
CA GLU A 133 16.43 -13.77 -26.12
C GLU A 133 14.90 -13.78 -25.95
N ARG A 134 14.33 -14.97 -25.65
CA ARG A 134 12.88 -15.09 -25.38
C ARG A 134 12.51 -14.37 -24.10
N LEU A 135 13.33 -14.45 -23.06
CA LEU A 135 13.12 -13.68 -21.84
C LEU A 135 13.08 -12.18 -22.15
N LEU A 136 14.10 -11.64 -22.83
CA LEU A 136 14.19 -10.22 -23.20
C LEU A 136 12.95 -9.78 -24.01
N HIS A 137 12.64 -10.50 -25.10
CA HIS A 137 11.52 -10.13 -25.97
C HIS A 137 10.16 -10.24 -25.29
N THR A 138 9.95 -11.31 -24.51
CA THR A 138 8.67 -11.55 -23.85
C THR A 138 8.46 -10.56 -22.73
N PHE A 139 9.45 -10.35 -21.90
CA PHE A 139 9.39 -9.38 -20.79
C PHE A 139 9.14 -7.96 -21.29
N SER A 140 9.93 -7.48 -22.28
CA SER A 140 9.79 -6.13 -22.84
C SER A 140 8.45 -5.88 -23.54
N ARG A 141 7.83 -6.91 -24.12
CA ARG A 141 6.49 -6.79 -24.70
C ARG A 141 5.42 -6.75 -23.63
N VAL A 142 5.51 -7.65 -22.68
CA VAL A 142 4.51 -7.76 -21.60
C VAL A 142 4.55 -6.51 -20.71
N SER A 143 5.73 -6.04 -20.31
CA SER A 143 5.86 -4.82 -19.49
C SER A 143 5.24 -3.59 -20.13
N ARG A 144 5.32 -3.47 -21.47
CA ARG A 144 4.68 -2.38 -22.22
C ARG A 144 3.18 -2.53 -22.36
N LEU A 145 2.66 -3.76 -22.54
CA LEU A 145 1.24 -4.01 -22.76
C LEU A 145 0.43 -4.05 -21.46
N LEU A 146 1.03 -4.49 -20.36
CA LEU A 146 0.34 -4.73 -19.10
C LEU A 146 -0.35 -3.48 -18.52
N PRO A 147 0.24 -2.27 -18.55
CA PRO A 147 -0.44 -1.05 -18.08
C PRO A 147 -1.73 -0.76 -18.83
N TYR A 148 -1.71 -0.91 -20.17
CA TYR A 148 -2.88 -0.65 -21.01
C TYR A 148 -3.99 -1.68 -20.80
N LEU A 149 -3.62 -2.96 -20.60
CA LEU A 149 -4.58 -4.00 -20.26
C LEU A 149 -5.23 -3.73 -18.91
N LEU A 150 -4.44 -3.30 -17.92
CA LEU A 150 -4.94 -2.95 -16.59
C LEU A 150 -5.92 -1.75 -16.67
N VAL A 151 -5.54 -0.70 -17.38
CA VAL A 151 -6.41 0.48 -17.58
C VAL A 151 -7.71 0.08 -18.31
N GLY A 152 -7.60 -0.69 -19.40
CA GLY A 152 -8.77 -1.18 -20.13
C GLY A 152 -9.69 -2.02 -19.25
N HIS A 153 -9.14 -2.90 -18.42
CA HIS A 153 -9.91 -3.69 -17.46
C HIS A 153 -10.65 -2.81 -16.44
N ILE A 154 -9.97 -1.83 -15.87
CA ILE A 154 -10.54 -0.89 -14.89
C ILE A 154 -11.67 -0.07 -15.53
N VAL A 155 -11.45 0.44 -16.74
CA VAL A 155 -12.47 1.23 -17.47
C VAL A 155 -13.69 0.37 -17.78
N ALA A 156 -13.49 -0.86 -18.27
CA ALA A 156 -14.59 -1.78 -18.56
C ALA A 156 -15.41 -2.13 -17.32
N MET A 157 -14.72 -2.44 -16.21
CA MET A 157 -15.37 -2.72 -14.93
C MET A 157 -16.13 -1.50 -14.38
N GLY A 158 -15.52 -0.32 -14.48
CA GLY A 158 -16.15 0.93 -14.06
C GLY A 158 -17.40 1.26 -14.88
N ALA A 159 -17.33 1.08 -16.19
CA ALA A 159 -18.48 1.29 -17.08
C ALA A 159 -19.61 0.27 -16.81
N ALA A 160 -19.27 -0.99 -16.45
CA ALA A 160 -20.26 -1.98 -16.04
C ALA A 160 -21.01 -1.55 -14.77
N VAL A 161 -20.28 -1.07 -13.74
CA VAL A 161 -20.89 -0.55 -12.51
C VAL A 161 -21.75 0.68 -12.80
N ALA A 162 -21.29 1.59 -13.66
CA ALA A 162 -22.08 2.77 -14.06
C ALA A 162 -23.38 2.37 -14.76
N ALA A 163 -23.34 1.35 -15.61
CA ALA A 163 -24.54 0.83 -16.30
C ALA A 163 -25.55 0.23 -15.30
N ILE A 164 -25.08 -0.55 -14.30
CA ILE A 164 -25.90 -1.11 -13.23
C ILE A 164 -26.55 0.01 -12.40
N LEU A 165 -25.75 0.97 -11.93
CA LEU A 165 -26.27 2.09 -11.14
C LEU A 165 -27.25 2.96 -11.92
N GLY A 166 -26.98 3.15 -13.23
CA GLY A 166 -27.88 3.84 -14.16
C GLY A 166 -29.20 3.12 -14.34
N PHE A 167 -29.18 1.78 -14.45
CA PHE A 167 -30.37 0.94 -14.53
C PHE A 167 -31.26 1.08 -13.29
N GLU A 168 -30.68 0.88 -12.10
CA GLU A 168 -31.41 0.97 -10.84
C GLU A 168 -31.90 2.41 -10.55
N GLY A 169 -31.08 3.42 -10.88
CA GLY A 169 -31.48 4.83 -10.75
C GLY A 169 -32.65 5.21 -11.65
N LEU A 170 -32.67 4.77 -12.91
CA LEU A 170 -33.78 5.00 -13.84
C LEU A 170 -35.04 4.23 -13.42
N GLY A 171 -34.87 3.00 -12.94
CA GLY A 171 -35.98 2.19 -12.41
C GLY A 171 -36.68 2.87 -11.25
N LEU A 172 -35.92 3.36 -10.27
CA LEU A 172 -36.47 4.08 -9.11
C LEU A 172 -37.09 5.42 -9.48
N TRP A 173 -36.47 6.18 -10.39
CA TRP A 173 -37.01 7.45 -10.87
C TRP A 173 -38.39 7.30 -11.53
N HIS A 174 -38.63 6.15 -12.16
CA HIS A 174 -39.80 5.91 -13.01
C HIS A 174 -40.99 5.27 -12.28
N MET A 175 -40.85 4.90 -11.02
CA MET A 175 -41.94 4.29 -10.22
C MET A 175 -43.11 5.24 -9.88
N GLY A 176 -43.10 6.51 -10.37
CA GLY A 176 -44.19 7.46 -10.27
C GLY A 176 -44.52 7.90 -8.83
N ASN A 177 -45.49 7.29 -8.18
CA ASN A 177 -45.85 7.59 -6.80
C ASN A 177 -44.88 6.92 -5.82
N MET A 178 -43.76 7.57 -5.52
CA MET A 178 -42.75 7.08 -4.60
C MET A 178 -43.26 7.00 -3.17
N SER A 179 -43.24 5.81 -2.59
CA SER A 179 -43.38 5.64 -1.15
C SER A 179 -42.18 6.21 -0.40
N THR A 180 -42.33 6.54 0.88
CA THR A 180 -41.20 7.03 1.71
C THR A 180 -40.04 6.03 1.74
N GLY A 181 -40.28 4.75 1.52
CA GLY A 181 -39.24 3.71 1.44
C GLY A 181 -38.44 3.79 0.15
N GLU A 182 -39.12 3.94 -0.98
CA GLU A 182 -38.51 4.05 -2.32
C GLU A 182 -37.69 5.34 -2.46
N PHE A 183 -38.17 6.46 -1.89
CA PHE A 183 -37.39 7.71 -1.82
C PHE A 183 -36.08 7.52 -1.04
N LYS A 184 -36.09 6.78 0.09
CA LYS A 184 -34.87 6.45 0.83
C LYS A 184 -33.93 5.58 0.00
N LEU A 185 -34.45 4.61 -0.74
CA LEU A 185 -33.68 3.73 -1.61
C LEU A 185 -33.04 4.52 -2.77
N MET A 186 -33.77 5.46 -3.37
CA MET A 186 -33.24 6.37 -4.39
C MET A 186 -32.07 7.22 -3.85
N LEU A 187 -32.19 7.73 -2.61
CA LEU A 187 -31.08 8.45 -1.97
C LEU A 187 -29.84 7.56 -1.79
N VAL A 188 -30.02 6.28 -1.43
CA VAL A 188 -28.92 5.31 -1.32
C VAL A 188 -28.27 5.09 -2.68
N VAL A 189 -29.02 4.87 -3.74
CA VAL A 189 -28.49 4.71 -5.12
C VAL A 189 -27.74 5.98 -5.56
N LEU A 190 -28.30 7.16 -5.28
CA LEU A 190 -27.62 8.42 -5.56
C LEU A 190 -26.30 8.57 -4.81
N MET A 191 -26.27 8.21 -3.52
CA MET A 191 -25.04 8.21 -2.72
C MET A 191 -24.00 7.22 -3.27
N LEU A 192 -24.45 6.03 -3.70
CA LEU A 192 -23.56 5.04 -4.34
C LEU A 192 -23.01 5.57 -5.67
N MET A 193 -23.83 6.23 -6.51
CA MET A 193 -23.39 6.89 -7.74
C MET A 193 -22.34 7.98 -7.46
N LEU A 194 -22.59 8.85 -6.50
CA LEU A 194 -21.62 9.91 -6.13
C LEU A 194 -20.33 9.32 -5.58
N GLY A 195 -20.41 8.29 -4.72
CA GLY A 195 -19.25 7.56 -4.21
C GLY A 195 -18.47 6.87 -5.34
N PHE A 196 -19.14 6.31 -6.31
CA PHE A 196 -18.56 5.68 -7.49
C PHE A 196 -17.86 6.72 -8.41
N LEU A 197 -18.49 7.86 -8.69
CA LEU A 197 -17.90 8.96 -9.46
C LEU A 197 -16.65 9.53 -8.75
N TYR A 198 -16.71 9.68 -7.43
CA TYR A 198 -15.57 10.07 -6.64
C TYR A 198 -14.43 9.05 -6.72
N SER A 199 -14.74 7.75 -6.68
CA SER A 199 -13.75 6.66 -6.83
C SER A 199 -13.11 6.67 -8.22
N ILE A 200 -13.86 6.90 -9.30
CA ILE A 200 -13.34 7.07 -10.66
C ILE A 200 -12.38 8.28 -10.73
N TRP A 201 -12.77 9.39 -10.13
CA TRP A 201 -11.93 10.60 -10.09
C TRP A 201 -10.61 10.36 -9.33
N GLN A 202 -10.65 9.70 -8.18
CA GLN A 202 -9.45 9.31 -7.43
C GLN A 202 -8.57 8.34 -8.22
N MET A 203 -9.18 7.37 -8.91
CA MET A 203 -8.47 6.42 -9.77
C MET A 203 -7.82 7.12 -10.97
N GLY A 204 -8.49 8.12 -11.56
CA GLY A 204 -7.93 8.98 -12.60
C GLY A 204 -6.67 9.71 -12.14
N LYS A 205 -6.61 10.17 -10.90
CA LYS A 205 -5.41 10.79 -10.31
C LYS A 205 -4.25 9.80 -10.17
N GLN A 206 -4.54 8.52 -9.93
CA GLN A 206 -3.52 7.47 -9.77
C GLN A 206 -3.08 6.86 -11.12
N LEU A 207 -3.75 7.19 -12.21
CA LEU A 207 -3.46 6.67 -13.54
C LEU A 207 -2.01 6.92 -13.99
N PRO A 208 -1.42 8.13 -13.80
CA PRO A 208 -0.01 8.35 -14.11
C PRO A 208 0.92 7.41 -13.34
N VAL A 209 0.68 7.20 -12.04
CA VAL A 209 1.46 6.28 -11.19
C VAL A 209 1.38 4.85 -11.74
N MET A 210 0.18 4.38 -12.12
CA MET A 210 -0.01 3.05 -12.70
C MET A 210 0.69 2.88 -14.05
N LEU A 211 0.68 3.93 -14.90
CA LEU A 211 1.34 3.89 -16.20
C LEU A 211 2.87 3.95 -16.08
N HIS A 212 3.41 4.70 -15.10
CA HIS A 212 4.84 4.83 -14.87
C HIS A 212 5.43 3.68 -14.04
N MET A 213 4.58 2.83 -13.40
CA MET A 213 5.02 1.69 -12.60
C MET A 213 5.97 0.73 -13.33
N PHE A 214 5.84 0.64 -14.66
CA PHE A 214 6.66 -0.22 -15.51
C PHE A 214 7.80 0.52 -16.22
N GLN A 215 8.11 1.76 -15.80
CA GLN A 215 9.26 2.50 -16.30
C GLN A 215 10.47 2.31 -15.37
N SER A 216 11.67 2.33 -15.94
CA SER A 216 12.90 2.23 -15.17
C SER A 216 13.14 3.51 -14.37
N THR A 217 13.47 3.36 -13.09
CA THR A 217 13.88 4.46 -12.21
C THR A 217 15.41 4.52 -12.16
N PRO A 218 16.05 5.72 -12.20
CA PRO A 218 17.48 5.84 -12.04
C PRO A 218 17.98 5.23 -10.72
N MET A 219 19.19 4.70 -10.74
CA MET A 219 19.87 4.15 -9.55
C MET A 219 20.64 5.28 -8.86
N SER A 220 20.41 5.47 -7.56
CA SER A 220 21.21 6.41 -6.76
C SER A 220 22.49 5.72 -6.29
N VAL A 221 23.65 6.32 -6.52
CA VAL A 221 24.96 5.76 -6.18
C VAL A 221 25.77 6.83 -5.45
N LEU A 222 26.27 6.48 -4.26
CA LEU A 222 27.16 7.36 -3.49
C LEU A 222 28.61 7.18 -3.94
N GLY A 223 29.15 8.18 -4.60
CA GLY A 223 30.51 8.12 -5.11
C GLY A 223 30.87 9.22 -6.07
N GLN A 224 32.08 9.16 -6.61
CA GLN A 224 32.61 10.13 -7.53
C GLN A 224 33.00 9.53 -8.88
N VAL A 225 32.65 10.20 -9.96
CA VAL A 225 33.23 9.87 -11.29
C VAL A 225 34.69 10.23 -11.33
N VAL A 226 35.52 9.29 -11.72
CA VAL A 226 36.95 9.53 -11.96
C VAL A 226 37.27 9.50 -13.46
N LYS A 227 37.96 10.55 -13.91
CA LYS A 227 38.43 10.68 -15.29
C LYS A 227 39.75 9.92 -15.49
N PRO A 228 40.12 9.62 -16.75
CA PRO A 228 41.41 8.96 -17.04
C PRO A 228 42.61 9.68 -16.46
N GLU A 229 42.60 11.02 -16.38
CA GLU A 229 43.68 11.83 -15.83
C GLU A 229 43.79 11.69 -14.29
N GLN A 230 42.70 11.40 -13.62
CA GLN A 230 42.64 11.25 -12.15
C GLN A 230 42.96 9.81 -11.70
N ALA A 231 42.62 8.82 -12.53
CA ALA A 231 42.84 7.40 -12.24
C ALA A 231 43.49 6.68 -13.45
N PRO A 232 44.71 7.08 -13.88
CA PRO A 232 45.28 6.60 -15.12
C PRO A 232 45.53 5.10 -15.12
N ALA A 233 46.07 4.54 -14.05
CA ALA A 233 46.34 3.10 -13.97
C ALA A 233 45.04 2.26 -13.89
N LEU A 234 44.00 2.78 -13.20
CA LEU A 234 42.69 2.08 -13.16
C LEU A 234 42.06 2.05 -14.55
N TRP A 235 41.98 3.16 -15.24
CA TRP A 235 41.44 3.23 -16.61
C TRP A 235 42.23 2.37 -17.60
N ALA A 236 43.58 2.39 -17.51
CA ALA A 236 44.41 1.54 -18.34
C ALA A 236 44.10 0.05 -18.09
N ARG A 237 44.04 -0.34 -16.83
CA ARG A 237 43.72 -1.73 -16.44
C ARG A 237 42.33 -2.17 -16.88
N VAL A 238 41.33 -1.33 -16.67
CA VAL A 238 39.94 -1.61 -17.08
C VAL A 238 39.82 -1.79 -18.60
N ARG A 239 40.49 -0.91 -19.38
CA ARG A 239 40.50 -1.02 -20.85
C ARG A 239 41.24 -2.28 -21.32
N GLU A 240 42.40 -2.58 -20.75
CA GLU A 240 43.15 -3.79 -21.04
C GLU A 240 42.31 -5.05 -20.81
N LEU A 241 41.63 -5.14 -19.67
CA LEU A 241 40.77 -6.29 -19.35
C LEU A 241 39.54 -6.37 -20.27
N ALA A 242 38.94 -5.22 -20.61
CA ALA A 242 37.82 -5.17 -21.55
C ALA A 242 38.23 -5.66 -22.96
N ASP A 243 39.42 -5.21 -23.44
CA ASP A 243 39.94 -5.62 -24.73
C ASP A 243 40.25 -7.13 -24.78
N GLN A 244 40.85 -7.67 -23.71
CA GLN A 244 41.14 -9.13 -23.60
C GLN A 244 39.86 -9.99 -23.61
N LEU A 245 38.75 -9.48 -23.03
CA LEU A 245 37.47 -10.17 -23.02
C LEU A 245 36.61 -9.90 -24.27
N GLY A 246 37.00 -8.95 -25.13
CA GLY A 246 36.14 -8.43 -26.19
C GLY A 246 34.85 -7.78 -25.62
N ALA A 247 34.92 -7.23 -24.42
CA ALA A 247 33.83 -6.57 -23.73
C ALA A 247 33.75 -5.08 -24.11
N LEU A 248 32.54 -4.51 -24.03
CA LEU A 248 32.37 -3.07 -24.15
C LEU A 248 32.97 -2.37 -22.91
N ALA A 249 33.96 -1.49 -23.10
CA ALA A 249 34.50 -0.71 -22.01
C ALA A 249 33.42 0.20 -21.37
N PRO A 250 33.51 0.45 -20.05
CA PRO A 250 32.60 1.39 -19.40
C PRO A 250 32.85 2.82 -19.93
N GLU A 251 31.82 3.65 -19.94
CA GLU A 251 31.91 5.06 -20.29
C GLU A 251 32.25 5.88 -19.06
N TYR A 252 31.88 5.39 -17.89
CA TYR A 252 32.16 6.03 -16.60
C TYR A 252 32.70 4.99 -15.61
N ILE A 253 33.68 5.41 -14.81
CA ILE A 253 34.08 4.71 -13.59
C ILE A 253 33.71 5.59 -12.43
N VAL A 254 32.88 5.00 -11.52
CA VAL A 254 32.49 5.64 -10.27
C VAL A 254 33.23 4.96 -9.13
N LEU A 255 33.95 5.77 -8.35
CA LEU A 255 34.57 5.32 -7.10
C LEU A 255 33.61 5.53 -5.94
N GLY A 256 33.18 4.46 -5.29
CA GLY A 256 32.49 4.47 -4.01
C GLY A 256 33.40 4.11 -2.84
N MET A 257 32.87 4.10 -1.64
CA MET A 257 33.63 3.74 -0.44
C MET A 257 33.61 2.22 -0.20
N THR A 258 32.42 1.63 -0.07
CA THR A 258 32.18 0.25 0.43
C THR A 258 31.26 -0.59 -0.42
N GLU A 259 30.46 0.02 -1.31
CA GLU A 259 29.58 -0.73 -2.20
C GLU A 259 30.42 -1.69 -3.07
N GLY A 260 29.86 -2.86 -3.44
CA GLY A 260 30.59 -3.86 -4.22
C GLY A 260 31.06 -3.38 -5.59
N PHE A 261 31.91 -4.16 -6.26
CA PHE A 261 32.13 -3.98 -7.69
C PHE A 261 30.86 -4.34 -8.43
N TYR A 262 30.45 -3.55 -9.38
CA TYR A 262 29.38 -3.88 -10.31
C TYR A 262 29.43 -3.03 -11.57
N VAL A 263 28.83 -3.55 -12.63
CA VAL A 263 28.56 -2.77 -13.85
C VAL A 263 27.07 -2.57 -14.03
N THR A 264 26.71 -1.40 -14.53
CA THR A 264 25.32 -1.09 -14.85
C THR A 264 25.22 -0.26 -16.13
N SER A 265 24.11 -0.44 -16.83
CA SER A 265 23.68 0.42 -17.94
C SER A 265 22.40 1.19 -17.61
N SER A 266 21.90 1.06 -16.37
CA SER A 266 20.84 1.90 -15.85
C SER A 266 21.30 3.35 -15.74
N ASP A 267 20.37 4.30 -15.88
CA ASP A 267 20.68 5.70 -15.55
C ASP A 267 21.08 5.78 -14.07
N VAL A 268 22.19 6.44 -13.79
CA VAL A 268 22.74 6.61 -12.44
C VAL A 268 22.61 8.06 -12.01
N ASN A 269 22.11 8.29 -10.80
CA ASN A 269 22.15 9.60 -10.14
C ASN A 269 23.18 9.56 -9.02
N LEU A 270 24.27 10.32 -9.20
CA LEU A 270 25.37 10.36 -8.24
C LEU A 270 25.03 11.20 -7.02
N LEU A 271 25.32 10.66 -5.86
CA LEU A 271 25.22 11.37 -4.58
C LEU A 271 26.65 11.70 -4.08
N PRO A 272 26.86 12.83 -3.43
CA PRO A 272 25.92 13.90 -3.15
C PRO A 272 25.73 14.89 -4.31
N SER A 273 26.48 14.77 -5.41
CA SER A 273 26.55 15.78 -6.47
C SER A 273 25.26 15.98 -7.26
N GLY A 274 24.33 15.02 -7.26
CA GLY A 274 23.11 15.03 -8.09
C GLY A 274 23.38 14.86 -9.60
N THR A 275 24.60 14.47 -10.00
CA THR A 275 24.97 14.32 -11.40
C THR A 275 24.34 13.08 -12.01
N ALA A 276 23.59 13.25 -13.10
CA ALA A 276 23.00 12.13 -13.84
C ALA A 276 24.00 11.57 -14.86
N LEU A 277 24.27 10.27 -14.79
CA LEU A 277 25.08 9.52 -15.75
C LEU A 277 24.18 8.64 -16.60
N LYS A 278 24.39 8.66 -17.91
CA LYS A 278 23.67 7.80 -18.86
C LYS A 278 24.69 7.04 -19.69
N GLY A 279 24.67 5.72 -19.56
CA GLY A 279 25.62 4.85 -20.25
C GLY A 279 26.21 3.79 -19.33
N ARG A 280 27.20 3.06 -19.87
CA ARG A 280 27.84 1.97 -19.15
C ARG A 280 28.73 2.51 -18.03
N THR A 281 28.36 2.15 -16.81
CA THR A 281 29.08 2.59 -15.60
C THR A 281 29.66 1.37 -14.89
N LEU A 282 30.93 1.43 -14.55
CA LEU A 282 31.62 0.51 -13.64
C LEU A 282 31.75 1.19 -12.28
N HIS A 283 31.18 0.57 -11.26
CA HIS A 283 31.39 0.97 -9.87
C HIS A 283 32.58 0.21 -9.27
N VAL A 284 33.47 0.92 -8.65
CA VAL A 284 34.68 0.37 -8.02
C VAL A 284 34.75 0.85 -6.57
N PRO A 285 34.67 -0.05 -5.59
CA PRO A 285 34.82 0.32 -4.19
C PRO A 285 36.31 0.55 -3.86
N MET A 286 36.63 1.77 -3.44
CA MET A 286 38.02 2.20 -3.22
C MET A 286 38.74 1.29 -2.20
N LEU A 287 38.08 0.92 -1.13
CA LEU A 287 38.68 0.09 -0.08
C LEU A 287 39.13 -1.29 -0.59
N TYR A 288 38.37 -1.90 -1.47
CA TYR A 288 38.71 -3.21 -2.02
C TYR A 288 39.92 -3.18 -2.98
N LEU A 289 40.25 -2.03 -3.60
CA LEU A 289 41.45 -1.88 -4.39
C LEU A 289 42.75 -2.09 -3.59
N GLY A 290 42.70 -1.85 -2.27
CA GLY A 290 43.78 -2.15 -1.38
C GLY A 290 43.70 -3.50 -0.67
N LEU A 291 42.48 -3.99 -0.45
CA LEU A 291 42.23 -5.21 0.29
C LEU A 291 42.37 -6.48 -0.56
N LEU A 292 42.17 -6.39 -1.85
CA LEU A 292 42.44 -7.44 -2.85
C LEU A 292 43.83 -7.30 -3.42
N ASP A 293 44.44 -8.43 -3.81
CA ASP A 293 45.71 -8.32 -4.59
C ASP A 293 45.44 -7.96 -6.07
N SER A 294 46.47 -7.70 -6.83
CA SER A 294 46.35 -7.30 -8.22
C SER A 294 45.68 -8.35 -9.12
N ALA A 295 45.91 -9.65 -8.84
CA ALA A 295 45.28 -10.73 -9.58
C ALA A 295 43.79 -10.88 -9.19
N GLU A 296 43.48 -10.78 -7.89
CA GLU A 296 42.11 -10.79 -7.37
C GLU A 296 41.30 -9.59 -7.89
N THR A 297 41.88 -8.36 -7.83
CA THR A 297 41.27 -7.14 -8.40
C THR A 297 41.00 -7.29 -9.89
N GLY A 298 41.98 -7.83 -10.64
CA GLY A 298 41.85 -8.07 -12.08
C GLY A 298 40.79 -9.11 -12.40
N ALA A 299 40.67 -10.18 -11.58
CA ALA A 299 39.65 -11.22 -11.72
C ALA A 299 38.24 -10.66 -11.48
N VAL A 300 38.04 -9.85 -10.42
CA VAL A 300 36.73 -9.25 -10.09
C VAL A 300 36.32 -8.22 -11.13
N ILE A 301 37.21 -7.29 -11.52
CA ILE A 301 36.90 -6.32 -12.59
C ILE A 301 36.64 -7.06 -13.91
N GLY A 302 37.37 -8.13 -14.22
CA GLY A 302 37.13 -8.96 -15.39
C GLY A 302 35.78 -9.66 -15.35
N HIS A 303 35.37 -10.17 -14.18
CA HIS A 303 34.04 -10.72 -13.95
C HIS A 303 32.95 -9.67 -14.27
N GLU A 304 33.08 -8.46 -13.75
CA GLU A 304 32.12 -7.37 -14.01
C GLU A 304 32.08 -7.00 -15.51
N LEU A 305 33.23 -6.86 -16.14
CA LEU A 305 33.29 -6.53 -17.56
C LEU A 305 32.71 -7.63 -18.45
N ALA A 306 32.77 -8.89 -18.02
CA ALA A 306 32.19 -10.01 -18.77
C ALA A 306 30.68 -9.85 -18.99
N HIS A 307 29.98 -9.15 -18.12
CA HIS A 307 28.56 -8.81 -18.32
C HIS A 307 28.32 -7.87 -19.51
N PHE A 308 29.35 -7.21 -20.02
CA PHE A 308 29.33 -6.41 -21.25
C PHE A 308 30.01 -7.10 -22.43
N ALA A 309 30.24 -8.41 -22.36
CA ALA A 309 30.85 -9.20 -23.41
C ALA A 309 29.86 -10.10 -24.14
N GLY A 310 30.03 -10.23 -25.44
CA GLY A 310 29.33 -11.21 -26.28
C GLY A 310 27.80 -11.16 -26.19
N ALA A 311 27.18 -12.31 -26.02
CA ALA A 311 25.71 -12.45 -25.94
C ALA A 311 25.10 -11.85 -24.67
N ASP A 312 25.88 -11.57 -23.63
CA ASP A 312 25.41 -10.93 -22.39
C ASP A 312 25.20 -9.44 -22.54
N THR A 313 25.88 -8.81 -23.50
CA THR A 313 25.77 -7.36 -23.71
C THR A 313 24.34 -6.90 -23.92
N GLU A 314 23.58 -7.57 -24.79
CA GLU A 314 22.19 -7.16 -25.04
C GLU A 314 21.28 -7.39 -23.81
N TYR A 315 21.50 -8.45 -23.06
CA TYR A 315 20.79 -8.73 -21.81
C TYR A 315 21.10 -7.63 -20.77
N SER A 316 22.36 -7.32 -20.53
CA SER A 316 22.78 -6.32 -19.56
C SER A 316 22.36 -4.90 -19.95
N LEU A 317 22.42 -4.54 -21.25
CA LEU A 317 22.07 -3.19 -21.71
C LEU A 317 20.56 -2.95 -21.80
N ARG A 318 19.76 -3.97 -22.08
CA ARG A 318 18.32 -3.78 -22.38
C ARG A 318 17.39 -4.41 -21.37
N PHE A 319 17.72 -5.57 -20.81
CA PHE A 319 16.83 -6.29 -19.92
C PHE A 319 17.00 -5.85 -18.46
N VAL A 320 18.24 -5.90 -17.94
CA VAL A 320 18.53 -5.64 -16.53
C VAL A 320 18.00 -4.26 -16.08
N PRO A 321 18.24 -3.14 -16.81
CA PRO A 321 17.75 -1.84 -16.41
C PRO A 321 16.21 -1.76 -16.29
N ILE A 322 15.49 -2.45 -17.20
CA ILE A 322 14.03 -2.46 -17.18
C ILE A 322 13.53 -3.33 -16.01
N TYR A 323 14.13 -4.51 -15.83
CA TYR A 323 13.72 -5.43 -14.76
C TYR A 323 13.91 -4.81 -13.38
N GLU A 324 15.10 -4.29 -13.10
CA GLU A 324 15.42 -3.61 -11.84
C GLU A 324 14.62 -2.34 -11.64
N GLY A 325 14.46 -1.54 -12.71
CA GLY A 325 13.67 -0.32 -12.66
C GLY A 325 12.22 -0.58 -12.28
N ILE A 326 11.61 -1.67 -12.79
CA ILE A 326 10.26 -2.08 -12.38
C ILE A 326 10.26 -2.51 -10.91
N GLY A 327 11.26 -3.28 -10.47
CA GLY A 327 11.39 -3.67 -9.07
C GLY A 327 11.46 -2.46 -8.13
N ARG A 328 12.30 -1.47 -8.45
CA ARG A 328 12.39 -0.21 -7.68
C ARG A 328 11.06 0.55 -7.69
N SER A 329 10.39 0.65 -8.84
CA SER A 329 9.09 1.33 -8.94
C SER A 329 8.01 0.66 -8.09
N LEU A 330 7.97 -0.67 -8.05
CA LEU A 330 7.06 -1.42 -7.18
C LEU A 330 7.38 -1.19 -5.70
N GLY A 331 8.65 -1.10 -5.33
CA GLY A 331 9.08 -0.74 -3.98
C GLY A 331 8.56 0.63 -3.54
N VAL A 332 8.73 1.66 -4.38
CA VAL A 332 8.20 3.01 -4.11
C VAL A 332 6.67 3.01 -3.98
N ILE A 333 5.97 2.23 -4.82
CA ILE A 333 4.50 2.11 -4.71
C ILE A 333 4.11 1.42 -3.40
N ALA A 334 4.82 0.36 -3.00
CA ALA A 334 4.58 -0.31 -1.73
C ALA A 334 4.73 0.65 -0.54
N GLU A 335 5.78 1.45 -0.52
CA GLU A 335 6.00 2.49 0.49
C GLU A 335 4.92 3.56 0.47
N THR A 336 4.56 4.07 -0.72
CA THR A 336 3.45 5.02 -0.89
C THR A 336 2.14 4.45 -0.34
N MET A 337 1.86 3.16 -0.58
CA MET A 337 0.66 2.49 -0.05
C MET A 337 0.66 2.37 1.47
N LEU A 338 1.82 2.22 2.10
CA LEU A 338 1.93 2.19 3.57
C LEU A 338 1.57 3.55 4.19
N GLN A 339 1.95 4.65 3.53
CA GLN A 339 1.70 6.03 3.98
C GLN A 339 0.33 6.57 3.55
N SER A 340 -0.38 5.89 2.64
CA SER A 340 -1.64 6.33 2.04
C SER A 340 -2.86 5.99 2.90
N ASP A 341 -3.94 6.76 2.72
CA ASP A 341 -5.25 6.46 3.27
C ASP A 341 -5.84 5.15 2.71
N VAL A 342 -6.91 4.65 3.36
CA VAL A 342 -7.54 3.37 2.99
C VAL A 342 -8.07 3.39 1.56
N LEU A 343 -8.60 4.52 1.09
CA LEU A 343 -9.18 4.63 -0.25
C LEU A 343 -8.09 4.60 -1.34
N GLN A 344 -7.02 5.36 -1.15
CA GLN A 344 -5.87 5.37 -2.07
C GLN A 344 -5.16 4.01 -2.09
N ARG A 345 -5.00 3.39 -0.93
CA ARG A 345 -4.44 2.03 -0.82
C ARG A 345 -5.28 1.00 -1.58
N THR A 346 -6.61 1.02 -1.42
CA THR A 346 -7.49 0.08 -2.13
C THR A 346 -7.52 0.29 -3.63
N THR A 347 -7.35 1.52 -4.12
CA THR A 347 -7.27 1.83 -5.56
C THR A 347 -5.95 1.36 -6.19
N LEU A 348 -4.82 1.52 -5.50
CA LEU A 348 -3.50 1.08 -6.00
C LEU A 348 -3.27 -0.43 -5.84
N TRP A 349 -3.93 -1.06 -4.88
CA TRP A 349 -3.69 -2.46 -4.51
C TRP A 349 -3.81 -3.48 -5.67
N PRO A 350 -4.82 -3.44 -6.57
CA PRO A 350 -4.91 -4.37 -7.70
C PRO A 350 -3.75 -4.21 -8.68
N ALA A 351 -3.34 -2.97 -8.96
CA ALA A 351 -2.22 -2.67 -9.84
C ALA A 351 -0.89 -3.18 -9.25
N PHE A 352 -0.64 -2.91 -7.98
CA PHE A 352 0.53 -3.41 -7.25
C PHE A 352 0.59 -4.94 -7.24
N MET A 353 -0.51 -5.62 -6.90
CA MET A 353 -0.60 -7.08 -6.91
C MET A 353 -0.36 -7.70 -8.29
N LEU A 354 -0.82 -7.02 -9.36
CA LEU A 354 -0.56 -7.47 -10.73
C LEU A 354 0.90 -7.28 -11.11
N GLY A 355 1.53 -6.17 -10.70
CA GLY A 355 2.96 -5.91 -10.87
C GLY A 355 3.82 -6.96 -10.14
N GLU A 356 3.51 -7.24 -8.88
CA GLU A 356 4.14 -8.31 -8.10
C GLU A 356 4.00 -9.69 -8.77
N TYR A 357 2.80 -10.02 -9.25
CA TYR A 357 2.55 -11.28 -9.96
C TYR A 357 3.32 -11.36 -11.29
N PHE A 358 3.41 -10.23 -12.01
CA PHE A 358 4.23 -10.12 -13.22
C PHE A 358 5.70 -10.44 -12.93
N MET A 359 6.30 -9.79 -11.92
CA MET A 359 7.68 -10.05 -11.52
C MET A 359 7.87 -11.52 -11.11
N GLU A 360 7.01 -12.04 -10.24
CA GLU A 360 7.05 -13.44 -9.79
C GLU A 360 7.03 -14.47 -10.96
N ARG A 361 6.29 -14.16 -12.04
CA ARG A 361 6.25 -15.07 -13.20
C ARG A 361 7.54 -15.10 -14.01
N PHE A 362 8.32 -14.04 -13.97
CA PHE A 362 9.61 -13.96 -14.65
C PHE A 362 10.80 -14.33 -13.76
N ASP A 363 10.66 -14.23 -12.42
CA ASP A 363 11.72 -14.47 -11.46
C ASP A 363 12.44 -15.81 -11.68
N HIS A 364 11.71 -16.87 -11.91
CA HIS A 364 12.30 -18.18 -12.20
C HIS A 364 13.22 -18.19 -13.42
N ALA A 365 12.80 -17.51 -14.49
CA ALA A 365 13.60 -17.41 -15.70
C ALA A 365 14.80 -16.46 -15.49
N VAL A 366 14.58 -15.36 -14.80
CA VAL A 366 15.61 -14.38 -14.44
C VAL A 366 16.67 -15.07 -13.58
N ASN A 367 16.28 -15.68 -12.46
CA ASN A 367 17.21 -16.36 -11.55
C ASN A 367 18.00 -17.48 -12.23
N HIS A 368 17.37 -18.24 -13.13
CA HIS A 368 18.08 -19.27 -13.90
C HIS A 368 19.14 -18.66 -14.81
N TRP A 369 18.78 -17.65 -15.60
CA TRP A 369 19.72 -17.03 -16.54
C TRP A 369 20.76 -16.18 -15.81
N SER A 370 20.42 -15.57 -14.67
CA SER A 370 21.36 -14.90 -13.80
C SER A 370 22.48 -15.83 -13.34
N ARG A 371 22.13 -16.99 -12.78
CA ARG A 371 23.12 -18.01 -12.39
C ARG A 371 24.03 -18.42 -13.52
N VAL A 372 23.49 -18.64 -14.72
CA VAL A 372 24.30 -18.99 -15.89
C VAL A 372 25.28 -17.89 -16.25
N ARG A 373 24.83 -16.62 -16.14
CA ARG A 373 25.67 -15.44 -16.40
C ARG A 373 26.80 -15.31 -15.37
N GLU A 374 26.47 -15.46 -14.10
CA GLU A 374 27.45 -15.37 -13.01
C GLU A 374 28.57 -16.40 -13.16
N LEU A 375 28.21 -17.65 -13.42
CA LEU A 375 29.22 -18.69 -13.64
C LEU A 375 30.04 -18.45 -14.91
N ALA A 376 29.47 -17.88 -15.96
CA ALA A 376 30.20 -17.47 -17.15
C ALA A 376 31.12 -16.27 -16.90
N ALA A 377 30.68 -15.31 -16.08
CA ALA A 377 31.50 -14.17 -15.66
C ALA A 377 32.68 -14.62 -14.76
N ASP A 378 32.45 -15.57 -13.86
CA ASP A 378 33.52 -16.20 -13.09
C ASP A 378 34.56 -16.87 -13.98
N ALA A 379 34.12 -17.63 -14.99
CA ALA A 379 35.03 -18.25 -15.96
C ALA A 379 35.81 -17.21 -16.76
N ALA A 380 35.22 -16.06 -17.11
CA ALA A 380 35.90 -14.95 -17.77
C ALA A 380 36.95 -14.28 -16.86
N GLY A 381 36.59 -14.03 -15.59
CA GLY A 381 37.56 -13.56 -14.59
C GLY A 381 38.71 -14.54 -14.37
N ALA A 382 38.40 -15.84 -14.34
CA ALA A 382 39.40 -16.89 -14.24
C ALA A 382 40.31 -16.98 -15.48
N GLN A 383 39.80 -16.77 -16.69
CA GLN A 383 40.60 -16.69 -17.90
C GLN A 383 41.64 -15.59 -17.87
N LEU A 384 41.33 -14.45 -17.23
CA LEU A 384 42.24 -13.31 -17.13
C LEU A 384 43.27 -13.44 -16.02
N ALA A 385 42.91 -14.00 -14.86
CA ALA A 385 43.75 -13.98 -13.67
C ALA A 385 43.99 -15.38 -13.05
N GLY A 386 43.37 -16.41 -13.56
CA GLY A 386 43.44 -17.77 -13.05
C GLY A 386 42.30 -18.11 -12.08
N ASN A 387 41.90 -19.41 -12.04
CA ASN A 387 40.77 -19.88 -11.24
C ASN A 387 40.91 -19.56 -9.75
N ILE A 388 42.13 -19.71 -9.21
CA ILE A 388 42.40 -19.45 -7.78
C ILE A 388 42.30 -17.97 -7.44
N ALA A 389 42.56 -17.05 -8.39
CA ALA A 389 42.47 -15.62 -8.12
C ALA A 389 41.01 -15.18 -7.92
N ILE A 390 40.11 -15.59 -8.81
CA ILE A 390 38.67 -15.29 -8.64
C ILE A 390 38.10 -16.01 -7.42
N ALA A 391 38.44 -17.29 -7.19
CA ALA A 391 38.01 -18.08 -6.05
C ALA A 391 38.46 -17.45 -4.72
N SER A 392 39.72 -17.03 -4.61
CA SER A 392 40.25 -16.35 -3.42
C SER A 392 39.64 -14.97 -3.23
N ALA A 393 39.35 -14.23 -4.30
CA ALA A 393 38.67 -12.94 -4.24
C ALA A 393 37.25 -13.07 -3.66
N LEU A 394 36.47 -14.06 -4.08
CA LEU A 394 35.14 -14.33 -3.55
C LEU A 394 35.17 -14.59 -2.04
N VAL A 395 36.05 -15.51 -1.62
CA VAL A 395 36.23 -15.82 -0.19
C VAL A 395 36.69 -14.58 0.58
N ARG A 396 37.64 -13.83 0.01
CA ARG A 396 38.23 -12.66 0.68
C ARG A 396 37.21 -11.54 0.84
N ILE A 397 36.41 -11.25 -0.18
CA ILE A 397 35.31 -10.27 -0.09
C ILE A 397 34.31 -10.70 0.99
N SER A 398 33.87 -11.96 0.99
CA SER A 398 32.95 -12.48 2.01
C SER A 398 33.51 -12.40 3.44
N ALA A 399 34.81 -12.64 3.62
CA ALA A 399 35.44 -12.58 4.94
C ALA A 399 35.66 -11.12 5.43
N ILE A 400 35.88 -10.20 4.50
CA ILE A 400 36.15 -8.79 4.82
C ILE A 400 34.84 -8.01 5.03
N ASP A 401 33.81 -8.26 4.23
CA ASP A 401 32.61 -7.43 4.19
C ASP A 401 31.95 -7.19 5.56
N PRO A 402 31.72 -8.19 6.42
CA PRO A 402 31.13 -7.96 7.74
C PRO A 402 31.99 -7.05 8.62
N LEU A 403 33.32 -7.23 8.59
CA LEU A 403 34.27 -6.42 9.36
C LEU A 403 34.32 -4.97 8.81
N LEU A 404 34.34 -4.85 7.49
CA LEU A 404 34.29 -3.58 6.79
C LEU A 404 33.03 -2.77 7.13
N GLN A 405 31.87 -3.40 7.05
CA GLN A 405 30.60 -2.78 7.41
C GLN A 405 30.60 -2.33 8.88
N GLN A 406 31.13 -3.12 9.79
CA GLN A 406 31.24 -2.76 11.20
C GLN A 406 32.16 -1.54 11.39
N CYS A 407 33.35 -1.54 10.79
CA CYS A 407 34.30 -0.41 10.86
C CYS A 407 33.68 0.88 10.34
N VAL A 408 33.06 0.81 9.15
CA VAL A 408 32.42 1.97 8.50
C VAL A 408 31.20 2.45 9.30
N PHE A 409 30.33 1.54 9.76
CA PHE A 409 29.20 1.90 10.61
C PHE A 409 29.66 2.65 11.88
N THR A 410 30.74 2.18 12.53
CA THR A 410 31.30 2.86 13.69
C THR A 410 31.74 4.29 13.36
N ARG A 411 32.41 4.49 12.21
CA ARG A 411 32.89 5.83 11.77
C ARG A 411 31.72 6.75 11.40
N VAL A 412 30.74 6.22 10.69
CA VAL A 412 29.51 6.97 10.37
C VAL A 412 28.76 7.35 11.64
N SER A 413 28.58 6.43 12.59
CA SER A 413 27.95 6.70 13.89
C SER A 413 28.68 7.77 14.69
N GLN A 414 30.02 7.76 14.70
CA GLN A 414 30.82 8.81 15.32
C GLN A 414 30.69 10.16 14.61
N ALA A 415 30.56 10.17 13.28
CA ALA A 415 30.41 11.40 12.51
C ALA A 415 29.00 12.02 12.66
N THR A 416 27.97 11.20 12.72
CA THR A 416 26.57 11.65 12.89
C THR A 416 26.23 12.03 14.33
N ASN A 417 26.92 11.43 15.31
CA ASN A 417 26.76 11.74 16.74
C ASN A 417 28.14 12.00 17.41
N PRO A 418 28.79 13.15 17.09
CA PRO A 418 30.13 13.40 17.53
C PRO A 418 30.17 13.65 19.05
N GLY A 419 30.92 12.80 19.78
CA GLY A 419 31.26 13.01 21.18
C GLY A 419 32.23 14.15 21.37
N ALA A 420 32.47 14.54 22.65
CA ALA A 420 33.43 15.60 22.99
C ALA A 420 34.84 15.23 22.49
N GLY A 421 35.39 16.08 21.63
CA GLY A 421 36.75 15.88 21.07
C GLY A 421 36.81 15.05 19.79
N TYR A 422 35.66 14.70 19.20
CA TYR A 422 35.64 14.03 17.89
C TYR A 422 36.29 14.88 16.80
N VAL A 423 37.23 14.30 16.09
CA VAL A 423 37.86 14.89 14.89
C VAL A 423 37.54 14.00 13.72
N PRO A 424 36.84 14.50 12.68
CA PRO A 424 36.56 13.71 11.49
C PRO A 424 37.85 13.18 10.86
N PRO A 425 37.91 11.91 10.45
CA PRO A 425 39.05 11.39 9.73
C PRO A 425 39.18 12.10 8.38
N HIS A 426 40.36 12.60 8.07
CA HIS A 426 40.69 13.18 6.76
C HIS A 426 40.82 12.09 5.67
N ASP A 427 41.15 10.88 6.08
CA ASP A 427 41.46 9.75 5.21
C ASP A 427 40.82 8.49 5.80
N LEU A 428 39.49 8.32 5.57
CA LEU A 428 38.75 7.18 6.04
C LEU A 428 39.28 5.86 5.45
N PRO A 429 39.58 5.74 4.14
CA PRO A 429 40.11 4.51 3.56
C PRO A 429 41.35 3.98 4.27
N ILE A 430 42.36 4.85 4.54
CA ILE A 430 43.58 4.45 5.24
C ILE A 430 43.24 3.95 6.67
N SER A 431 42.41 4.67 7.40
CA SER A 431 42.06 4.30 8.77
C SER A 431 41.33 2.95 8.86
N VAL A 432 40.43 2.67 7.90
CA VAL A 432 39.71 1.40 7.82
C VAL A 432 40.64 0.25 7.42
N VAL A 433 41.53 0.43 6.45
CA VAL A 433 42.53 -0.58 6.07
C VAL A 433 43.43 -0.94 7.23
N GLN A 434 43.90 0.07 8.00
CA GLN A 434 44.73 -0.17 9.20
C GLN A 434 43.99 -0.95 10.29
N GLU A 435 42.72 -0.63 10.52
CA GLU A 435 41.88 -1.32 11.50
C GLU A 435 41.61 -2.78 11.09
N LEU A 436 41.29 -3.01 9.81
CA LEU A 436 41.08 -4.37 9.27
C LEU A 436 42.36 -5.20 9.29
N ALA A 437 43.53 -4.60 9.05
CA ALA A 437 44.83 -5.30 9.12
C ALA A 437 45.17 -5.79 10.54
N ALA A 438 44.59 -5.21 11.58
CA ALA A 438 44.78 -5.64 12.94
C ALA A 438 43.88 -6.84 13.35
N GLN A 439 42.95 -7.25 12.49
CA GLN A 439 41.98 -8.31 12.77
C GLN A 439 42.26 -9.57 11.94
N PRO A 440 42.07 -10.78 12.51
CA PRO A 440 42.18 -12.01 11.75
C PRO A 440 40.95 -12.14 10.82
N LEU A 441 41.20 -12.52 9.58
CA LEU A 441 40.12 -12.82 8.64
C LEU A 441 39.66 -14.27 8.86
N THR A 442 38.36 -14.44 9.13
CA THR A 442 37.71 -15.74 9.25
C THR A 442 36.45 -15.76 8.39
N LEU A 443 36.14 -16.89 7.85
CA LEU A 443 34.90 -17.10 7.09
C LEU A 443 34.13 -18.29 7.69
N PRO A 444 32.98 -18.10 8.30
CA PRO A 444 32.12 -19.17 8.80
C PRO A 444 31.61 -20.05 7.65
N GLU A 445 31.45 -21.37 7.91
CA GLU A 445 30.94 -22.32 6.89
C GLU A 445 29.54 -21.91 6.38
N GLU A 446 28.72 -21.33 7.23
CA GLU A 446 27.38 -20.86 6.88
C GLU A 446 27.42 -19.77 5.80
N GLU A 447 28.41 -18.89 5.84
CA GLU A 447 28.59 -17.84 4.83
C GLU A 447 29.07 -18.36 3.49
N MET A 448 29.77 -19.50 3.46
CA MET A 448 30.13 -20.14 2.20
C MET A 448 28.92 -20.67 1.42
N ALA A 449 27.87 -21.07 2.13
CA ALA A 449 26.62 -21.53 1.53
C ALA A 449 25.65 -20.37 1.21
N ALA A 450 25.88 -19.20 1.76
CA ALA A 450 25.06 -18.01 1.53
C ALA A 450 25.32 -17.45 0.13
N SER A 451 24.28 -16.84 -0.47
CA SER A 451 24.42 -16.01 -1.67
C SER A 451 24.77 -14.59 -1.25
N LEU A 452 25.77 -13.99 -1.86
CA LEU A 452 26.07 -12.56 -1.62
C LEU A 452 24.97 -11.70 -2.23
N PRO A 453 24.36 -10.77 -1.48
CA PRO A 453 23.41 -9.83 -2.05
C PRO A 453 24.12 -8.87 -2.99
N HIS A 454 23.67 -8.80 -4.24
CA HIS A 454 24.14 -7.84 -5.22
C HIS A 454 22.99 -6.84 -5.52
N PRO A 455 23.28 -5.56 -5.76
CA PRO A 455 22.24 -4.56 -6.01
C PRO A 455 21.31 -4.88 -7.18
N SER A 456 21.81 -5.65 -8.17
CA SER A 456 21.09 -5.96 -9.41
C SER A 456 20.78 -7.42 -9.64
N ASP A 457 21.37 -8.38 -8.87
CA ASP A 457 21.23 -9.82 -9.19
C ASP A 457 21.38 -10.73 -7.95
N THR A 458 20.83 -11.93 -8.03
CA THR A 458 21.05 -12.98 -7.02
C THR A 458 22.22 -13.86 -7.47
N HIS A 459 23.38 -13.67 -6.87
CA HIS A 459 24.54 -14.51 -7.14
C HIS A 459 24.32 -15.95 -6.64
N PRO A 460 24.88 -16.97 -7.32
CA PRO A 460 25.01 -18.32 -6.78
C PRO A 460 25.84 -18.31 -5.48
N SER A 461 25.67 -19.31 -4.64
CA SER A 461 26.49 -19.43 -3.43
C SER A 461 27.97 -19.55 -3.77
N ASN A 462 28.86 -19.12 -2.87
CA ASN A 462 30.30 -19.28 -3.07
C ASN A 462 30.70 -20.74 -3.31
N LEU A 463 30.03 -21.71 -2.67
CA LEU A 463 30.25 -23.15 -2.92
C LEU A 463 29.96 -23.53 -4.37
N GLU A 464 28.85 -23.07 -4.96
CA GLU A 464 28.51 -23.33 -6.36
C GLU A 464 29.52 -22.69 -7.32
N ARG A 465 29.96 -21.45 -7.00
CA ARG A 465 30.95 -20.70 -7.80
C ARG A 465 32.32 -21.39 -7.76
N LEU A 466 32.81 -21.79 -6.56
CA LEU A 466 34.07 -22.52 -6.40
C LEU A 466 34.04 -23.86 -7.12
N ALA A 467 32.93 -24.60 -7.03
CA ALA A 467 32.78 -25.89 -7.74
C ALA A 467 32.88 -25.71 -9.27
N SER A 468 32.26 -24.64 -9.82
CA SER A 468 32.34 -24.33 -11.25
C SER A 468 33.76 -23.95 -11.70
N LEU A 469 34.54 -23.31 -10.83
CA LEU A 469 35.94 -22.95 -11.06
C LEU A 469 36.91 -24.10 -10.82
N GLN A 470 36.43 -25.27 -10.35
CA GLN A 470 37.25 -26.42 -10.00
C GLN A 470 38.32 -26.12 -8.95
N VAL A 471 38.02 -25.24 -7.99
CA VAL A 471 38.89 -24.91 -6.88
C VAL A 471 38.32 -25.48 -5.60
N THR A 472 39.17 -26.07 -4.75
CA THR A 472 38.75 -26.64 -3.47
C THR A 472 38.46 -25.51 -2.47
N VAL A 473 37.54 -25.76 -1.52
CA VAL A 473 37.22 -24.81 -0.49
C VAL A 473 38.43 -24.45 0.37
N GLU A 474 39.22 -25.46 0.75
CA GLU A 474 40.43 -25.30 1.56
C GLU A 474 41.47 -24.40 0.86
N GLU A 475 41.67 -24.54 -0.42
CA GLU A 475 42.61 -23.75 -1.20
C GLU A 475 42.14 -22.31 -1.31
N ALA A 476 40.86 -22.08 -1.62
CA ALA A 476 40.26 -20.76 -1.71
C ALA A 476 40.26 -20.02 -0.35
N VAL A 477 39.89 -20.72 0.73
CA VAL A 477 39.88 -20.17 2.09
C VAL A 477 41.30 -19.84 2.55
N SER A 478 42.27 -20.75 2.40
CA SER A 478 43.66 -20.52 2.79
C SER A 478 44.24 -19.27 2.14
N ARG A 479 43.92 -19.03 0.86
CA ARG A 479 44.37 -17.82 0.14
C ARG A 479 43.52 -16.58 0.44
N GLY A 480 42.20 -16.73 0.51
CA GLY A 480 41.28 -15.62 0.73
C GLY A 480 41.35 -15.00 2.12
N THR A 481 41.60 -15.83 3.16
CA THR A 481 41.70 -15.37 4.56
C THR A 481 43.11 -15.00 5.00
N ARG A 482 44.06 -14.87 4.06
CA ARG A 482 45.43 -14.40 4.39
C ARG A 482 45.39 -13.03 5.09
N PRO A 483 46.28 -12.78 6.06
CA PRO A 483 46.34 -11.51 6.78
C PRO A 483 46.56 -10.30 5.84
N ILE A 484 45.93 -9.18 6.18
CA ILE A 484 46.08 -7.94 5.48
C ILE A 484 47.37 -7.23 5.94
N ASN A 485 48.25 -6.92 5.02
CA ASN A 485 49.40 -6.04 5.30
C ASN A 485 48.97 -4.59 4.99
N ALA A 486 48.77 -3.76 6.02
CA ALA A 486 48.28 -2.39 5.86
C ALA A 486 49.10 -1.55 4.91
N ALA A 487 50.46 -1.62 5.00
CA ALA A 487 51.34 -0.82 4.15
C ALA A 487 51.23 -1.21 2.66
N GLN A 488 51.17 -2.53 2.38
CA GLN A 488 50.99 -3.04 1.03
C GLN A 488 49.60 -2.70 0.47
N ALA A 489 48.57 -2.83 1.30
CA ALA A 489 47.18 -2.52 0.95
C ALA A 489 47.02 -1.04 0.59
N CYS A 490 47.57 -0.12 1.39
CA CYS A 490 47.53 1.31 1.09
C CYS A 490 48.30 1.63 -0.19
N ALA A 491 49.49 1.06 -0.40
CA ALA A 491 50.30 1.28 -1.61
C ALA A 491 49.58 0.72 -2.88
N ALA A 492 48.91 -0.46 -2.77
CA ALA A 492 48.15 -1.04 -3.86
C ALA A 492 46.97 -0.16 -4.25
N MET A 493 46.23 0.39 -3.25
CA MET A 493 45.14 1.33 -3.49
C MET A 493 45.64 2.60 -4.18
N ASP A 494 46.71 3.19 -3.68
CA ASP A 494 47.28 4.44 -4.20
C ASP A 494 47.82 4.33 -5.63
N HIS A 495 48.27 3.14 -6.03
CA HIS A 495 48.82 2.87 -7.35
C HIS A 495 47.90 3.26 -8.51
N TYR A 496 46.59 3.21 -8.31
CA TYR A 496 45.59 3.46 -9.36
C TYR A 496 45.36 4.93 -9.69
N PHE A 497 45.82 5.87 -8.84
CA PHE A 497 45.40 7.26 -8.87
C PHE A 497 46.61 8.21 -9.08
N ALA A 498 46.38 9.32 -9.76
CA ALA A 498 47.42 10.37 -9.97
C ALA A 498 47.68 11.15 -8.68
N ASP A 499 46.63 11.46 -7.90
CA ASP A 499 46.73 12.11 -6.59
C ASP A 499 45.83 11.32 -5.60
N PRO A 500 46.34 10.22 -5.03
CA PRO A 500 45.57 9.36 -4.18
C PRO A 500 45.12 10.05 -2.89
N GLN A 501 45.93 10.91 -2.30
CA GLN A 501 45.62 11.60 -1.05
C GLN A 501 44.43 12.56 -1.20
N ALA A 502 44.48 13.42 -2.23
CA ALA A 502 43.41 14.37 -2.51
C ALA A 502 42.09 13.63 -2.86
N LEU A 503 42.18 12.51 -3.59
CA LEU A 503 41.00 11.72 -3.95
C LEU A 503 40.39 11.02 -2.74
N ARG A 504 41.19 10.38 -1.88
CA ARG A 504 40.69 9.75 -0.63
C ARG A 504 40.07 10.76 0.31
N ALA A 505 40.69 11.93 0.48
CA ALA A 505 40.13 13.01 1.31
C ALA A 505 38.74 13.43 0.79
N ARG A 506 38.58 13.62 -0.51
CA ARG A 506 37.31 14.02 -1.13
C ARG A 506 36.24 12.92 -0.98
N ILE A 507 36.59 11.67 -1.25
CA ILE A 507 35.65 10.55 -1.09
C ILE A 507 35.22 10.40 0.38
N THR A 508 36.16 10.63 1.33
CA THR A 508 35.86 10.63 2.76
C THR A 508 34.88 11.74 3.11
N GLU A 509 35.14 12.97 2.63
CA GLU A 509 34.27 14.13 2.86
C GLU A 509 32.88 13.90 2.29
N ASP A 510 32.75 13.47 1.03
CA ASP A 510 31.46 13.18 0.40
C ASP A 510 30.70 12.07 1.10
N PHE A 511 31.40 10.99 1.49
CA PHE A 511 30.80 9.84 2.13
C PHE A 511 30.27 10.20 3.53
N LEU A 512 31.13 10.74 4.40
CA LEU A 512 30.70 11.12 5.74
C LEU A 512 29.72 12.30 5.71
N GLY A 513 29.96 13.29 4.84
CA GLY A 513 29.07 14.43 4.65
C GLY A 513 27.66 14.01 4.28
N HIS A 514 27.52 13.06 3.34
CA HIS A 514 26.20 12.53 2.94
C HIS A 514 25.44 11.93 4.13
N TYR A 515 26.08 11.12 4.96
CA TYR A 515 25.42 10.53 6.14
C TYR A 515 25.12 11.57 7.22
N VAL A 516 26.01 12.53 7.42
CA VAL A 516 25.77 13.64 8.35
C VAL A 516 24.60 14.53 7.91
N GLU A 517 24.52 14.86 6.63
CA GLU A 517 23.38 15.61 6.06
C GLU A 517 22.06 14.83 6.18
N GLN A 518 22.08 13.55 5.84
CA GLN A 518 20.92 12.68 5.94
C GLN A 518 20.43 12.57 7.39
N ASP A 519 21.36 12.37 8.31
CA ASP A 519 21.05 12.32 9.73
C ASP A 519 20.55 13.68 10.27
N ALA A 520 21.16 14.79 9.86
CA ALA A 520 20.69 16.13 10.21
C ALA A 520 19.26 16.39 9.73
N ALA A 521 18.91 15.92 8.53
CA ALA A 521 17.54 15.99 8.02
C ALA A 521 16.56 15.19 8.89
N VAL A 522 16.91 13.96 9.27
CA VAL A 522 16.12 13.14 10.20
C VAL A 522 15.97 13.83 11.56
N VAL A 523 17.05 14.37 12.12
CA VAL A 523 17.00 15.11 13.39
C VAL A 523 16.12 16.37 13.28
N GLN A 524 16.19 17.08 12.17
CA GLN A 524 15.33 18.24 11.91
C GLN A 524 13.85 17.85 11.82
N GLU A 525 13.55 16.76 11.16
CA GLU A 525 12.19 16.21 11.09
C GLU A 525 11.69 15.80 12.47
N LEU A 526 12.50 15.07 13.24
CA LEU A 526 12.18 14.72 14.64
C LEU A 526 11.94 15.96 15.49
N ARG A 527 12.76 17.03 15.36
CA ARG A 527 12.56 18.30 16.07
C ARG A 527 11.27 18.98 15.65
N SER A 528 10.91 18.97 14.37
CA SER A 528 9.65 19.53 13.89
C SER A 528 8.45 18.79 14.48
N HIS A 529 8.47 17.47 14.50
CA HIS A 529 7.43 16.66 15.14
C HIS A 529 7.38 16.87 16.65
N ALA A 530 8.52 16.93 17.33
CA ALA A 530 8.60 17.18 18.76
C ALA A 530 7.99 18.54 19.18
N GLY A 531 8.07 19.54 18.29
CA GLY A 531 7.49 20.87 18.50
C GLY A 531 5.97 20.96 18.33
N ASN A 532 5.34 19.98 17.68
CA ASN A 532 3.92 20.07 17.29
C ASN A 532 2.91 19.82 18.44
N ALA A 533 3.29 19.23 19.56
CA ALA A 533 2.41 18.89 20.68
C ALA A 533 3.05 19.28 22.02
N THR A 534 3.02 20.57 22.34
CA THR A 534 3.63 21.13 23.56
C THR A 534 2.61 21.43 24.66
N GLU A 535 1.33 21.61 24.32
CA GLU A 535 0.26 21.96 25.24
C GLU A 535 -0.50 20.71 25.72
N GLU A 536 -1.20 20.82 26.83
CA GLU A 536 -2.14 19.79 27.26
C GLU A 536 -3.49 19.97 26.60
N VAL A 537 -4.05 18.90 26.03
CA VAL A 537 -5.38 18.89 25.43
C VAL A 537 -6.31 17.96 26.19
N ARG A 538 -7.40 18.54 26.72
CA ARG A 538 -8.44 17.81 27.45
C ARG A 538 -9.58 17.45 26.53
N LEU A 539 -9.88 16.17 26.45
CA LEU A 539 -10.97 15.63 25.64
C LEU A 539 -12.04 15.03 26.56
N HIS A 540 -13.28 15.44 26.32
CA HIS A 540 -14.45 15.00 27.09
C HIS A 540 -15.37 14.12 26.25
N GLU A 541 -16.17 13.26 26.90
CA GLU A 541 -17.21 12.52 26.20
C GLU A 541 -18.43 13.41 25.98
N GLY A 542 -18.85 13.58 24.71
CA GLY A 542 -20.03 14.37 24.32
C GLY A 542 -21.37 13.64 24.58
N ALA A 543 -21.51 13.06 25.74
CA ALA A 543 -22.68 12.25 26.12
C ALA A 543 -23.82 13.07 26.78
N ARG A 544 -23.63 14.39 27.03
CA ARG A 544 -24.56 15.20 27.80
C ARG A 544 -25.95 15.26 27.15
N LEU A 545 -26.03 15.63 25.89
CA LEU A 545 -27.31 15.71 25.19
C LEU A 545 -28.00 14.34 25.08
N ARG A 546 -27.24 13.31 24.73
CA ARG A 546 -27.76 11.93 24.65
C ARG A 546 -28.21 11.43 26.03
N GLY A 547 -27.47 11.74 27.08
CA GLY A 547 -27.82 11.40 28.45
C GLY A 547 -29.15 12.05 28.88
N TRP A 548 -29.36 13.34 28.55
CA TRP A 548 -30.63 13.99 28.83
C TRP A 548 -31.80 13.44 28.00
N ILE A 549 -31.60 13.19 26.72
CA ILE A 549 -32.63 12.59 25.84
C ILE A 549 -33.00 11.19 26.33
N THR A 550 -32.02 10.33 26.63
CA THR A 550 -32.28 8.97 27.14
C THR A 550 -32.95 9.01 28.51
N LEU A 551 -32.51 9.92 29.39
CA LEU A 551 -33.14 10.12 30.69
C LEU A 551 -34.61 10.57 30.54
N GLY A 552 -34.89 11.52 29.65
CA GLY A 552 -36.26 11.96 29.35
C GLY A 552 -37.12 10.86 28.78
N CYS A 553 -36.63 10.08 27.81
CA CYS A 553 -37.33 8.95 27.25
C CYS A 553 -37.62 7.87 28.31
N PHE A 554 -36.63 7.48 29.10
CA PHE A 554 -36.84 6.44 30.13
C PHE A 554 -37.79 6.91 31.23
N SER A 555 -37.68 8.16 31.66
CA SER A 555 -38.61 8.79 32.61
C SER A 555 -40.04 8.82 32.05
N PHE A 556 -40.21 9.19 30.78
CA PHE A 556 -41.51 9.19 30.10
C PHE A 556 -42.15 7.80 30.08
N PHE A 557 -41.41 6.76 29.65
CA PHE A 557 -41.92 5.41 29.62
C PHE A 557 -42.18 4.83 31.03
N MET A 558 -41.37 5.25 32.00
CA MET A 558 -41.60 4.90 33.40
C MET A 558 -42.89 5.52 33.93
N LEU A 559 -43.16 6.81 33.64
CA LEU A 559 -44.43 7.46 33.97
C LEU A 559 -45.60 6.84 33.22
N LEU A 560 -45.42 6.46 31.96
CA LEU A 560 -46.44 5.75 31.20
C LEU A 560 -46.76 4.40 31.84
N GLY A 561 -45.74 3.62 32.22
CA GLY A 561 -45.91 2.35 32.93
C GLY A 561 -46.65 2.50 34.26
N LEU A 562 -46.29 3.54 35.02
CA LEU A 562 -46.98 3.91 36.27
C LEU A 562 -48.43 4.35 36.01
N GLY A 563 -48.66 5.14 34.95
CA GLY A 563 -50.01 5.52 34.50
C GLY A 563 -50.88 4.31 34.17
N LEU A 564 -50.36 3.33 33.41
CA LEU A 564 -51.09 2.08 33.09
C LEU A 564 -51.46 1.26 34.32
N LEU A 565 -50.73 1.41 35.44
CA LEU A 565 -51.05 0.73 36.70
C LEU A 565 -52.02 1.51 37.58
N ILE A 566 -51.92 2.83 37.64
CA ILE A 566 -52.64 3.67 38.60
C ILE A 566 -53.95 4.24 38.02
N LEU A 567 -53.93 4.75 36.75
CA LEU A 567 -55.13 5.37 36.15
C LEU A 567 -56.36 4.49 36.12
N PRO A 568 -56.30 3.19 35.92
CA PRO A 568 -57.50 2.30 36.00
C PRO A 568 -58.19 2.32 37.39
N TYR A 569 -57.43 2.61 38.45
CA TYR A 569 -57.98 2.75 39.79
C TYR A 569 -58.54 4.13 40.08
N LEU A 570 -57.92 5.17 39.50
CA LEU A 570 -58.33 6.57 39.70
C LEU A 570 -59.50 6.97 38.80
N LEU A 571 -59.58 6.43 37.61
CA LEU A 571 -60.60 6.73 36.59
C LEU A 571 -61.28 5.46 36.06
N PRO A 572 -61.96 4.69 36.89
CA PRO A 572 -62.57 3.42 36.49
C PRO A 572 -63.63 3.55 35.40
N GLN A 573 -64.26 4.73 35.29
CA GLN A 573 -65.23 5.02 34.24
C GLN A 573 -64.63 5.16 32.83
N VAL A 574 -63.34 5.48 32.70
CA VAL A 574 -62.62 5.63 31.43
C VAL A 574 -61.96 4.31 31.03
N PHE A 575 -61.52 3.53 31.98
CA PHE A 575 -60.77 2.29 31.79
C PHE A 575 -61.62 1.04 32.15
N VAL A 576 -62.81 0.96 31.55
CA VAL A 576 -63.80 -0.12 31.84
C VAL A 576 -63.25 -1.52 31.59
N ASP A 577 -62.36 -1.69 30.58
CA ASP A 577 -61.75 -2.97 30.15
C ASP A 577 -60.29 -3.11 30.55
N ALA A 578 -59.82 -2.46 31.65
CA ALA A 578 -58.45 -2.61 32.10
C ALA A 578 -58.13 -4.04 32.56
N ASN A 579 -57.65 -4.84 31.63
CA ASN A 579 -57.39 -6.27 31.80
C ASN A 579 -55.99 -6.55 32.37
N ALA A 580 -55.72 -7.82 32.70
CA ALA A 580 -54.42 -8.26 33.23
C ALA A 580 -53.25 -7.93 32.30
N THR A 581 -53.47 -7.87 30.99
CA THR A 581 -52.47 -7.54 29.98
C THR A 581 -51.96 -6.11 30.11
N MET A 582 -52.86 -5.15 30.37
CA MET A 582 -52.52 -3.74 30.56
C MET A 582 -51.65 -3.54 31.82
N LYS A 583 -51.96 -4.21 32.90
CA LYS A 583 -51.17 -4.22 34.14
C LYS A 583 -49.81 -4.88 33.95
N LEU A 584 -49.76 -6.01 33.20
CA LEU A 584 -48.51 -6.71 32.88
C LEU A 584 -47.58 -5.84 32.05
N VAL A 585 -48.12 -5.12 31.03
CA VAL A 585 -47.32 -4.16 30.21
C VAL A 585 -46.82 -3.02 31.08
N GLY A 586 -47.61 -2.47 31.99
CA GLY A 586 -47.19 -1.43 32.91
C GLY A 586 -46.05 -1.88 33.84
N ILE A 587 -46.15 -3.10 34.40
CA ILE A 587 -45.08 -3.69 35.23
C ILE A 587 -43.80 -3.92 34.40
N LEU A 588 -43.94 -4.47 33.22
CA LEU A 588 -42.77 -4.73 32.32
C LEU A 588 -42.06 -3.45 31.95
N LEU A 589 -42.82 -2.38 31.60
CA LEU A 589 -42.25 -1.06 31.32
C LEU A 589 -41.48 -0.50 32.52
N LEU A 590 -42.06 -0.58 33.73
CA LEU A 590 -41.39 -0.11 34.94
C LEU A 590 -40.06 -0.85 35.20
N ILE A 591 -40.09 -2.20 35.09
CA ILE A 591 -38.88 -3.01 35.31
C ILE A 591 -37.82 -2.70 34.26
N CYS A 592 -38.18 -2.69 32.98
CA CYS A 592 -37.22 -2.40 31.90
C CYS A 592 -36.64 -0.98 32.02
N MET A 593 -37.46 0.04 32.29
CA MET A 593 -36.98 1.42 32.38
C MET A 593 -36.20 1.66 33.66
N ALA A 594 -36.56 1.05 34.80
CA ALA A 594 -35.77 1.11 36.03
C ALA A 594 -34.37 0.49 35.86
N PHE A 595 -34.28 -0.59 35.05
CA PHE A 595 -33.00 -1.21 34.73
C PHE A 595 -32.14 -0.35 33.80
N LEU A 596 -32.75 0.43 32.89
CA LEU A 596 -32.05 1.30 31.93
C LEU A 596 -31.72 2.70 32.48
N LEU A 597 -32.43 3.17 33.52
CA LEU A 597 -32.22 4.48 34.14
C LEU A 597 -30.78 4.71 34.61
N PRO A 598 -30.08 3.75 35.28
CA PRO A 598 -28.69 3.92 35.65
C PRO A 598 -27.74 4.17 34.49
N LEU A 599 -28.09 3.66 33.29
CA LEU A 599 -27.29 3.91 32.08
C LEU A 599 -27.32 5.39 31.67
N SER A 600 -28.48 6.04 31.69
CA SER A 600 -28.60 7.50 31.38
C SER A 600 -27.90 8.37 32.40
N LEU A 601 -28.04 8.04 33.70
CA LEU A 601 -27.34 8.73 34.79
C LEU A 601 -25.82 8.59 34.65
N ARG A 602 -25.33 7.41 34.26
CA ARG A 602 -23.92 7.18 34.00
C ARG A 602 -23.42 8.01 32.80
N MET A 603 -24.20 8.13 31.73
CA MET A 603 -23.87 9.02 30.60
C MET A 603 -23.72 10.46 31.04
N LEU A 604 -24.63 10.96 31.87
CA LEU A 604 -24.58 12.33 32.40
C LEU A 604 -23.38 12.57 33.33
N THR A 605 -23.03 11.61 34.18
CA THR A 605 -21.89 11.71 35.08
C THR A 605 -20.55 11.65 34.34
N ARG A 606 -20.49 10.92 33.22
CA ARG A 606 -19.28 10.81 32.37
C ARG A 606 -19.08 12.06 31.49
N ALA A 607 -20.16 12.70 31.05
CA ALA A 607 -20.11 13.86 30.17
C ALA A 607 -19.29 15.05 30.70
N ASN A 608 -19.12 15.14 32.01
CA ASN A 608 -18.38 16.22 32.69
C ASN A 608 -16.95 15.79 33.09
N LYS A 609 -16.56 14.53 32.79
CA LYS A 609 -15.24 14.02 33.14
C LYS A 609 -14.33 14.00 31.93
N THR A 610 -13.05 14.32 32.12
CA THR A 610 -12.04 14.18 31.10
C THR A 610 -11.90 12.70 30.75
N ALA A 611 -12.19 12.32 29.51
CA ALA A 611 -12.10 10.95 29.04
C ALA A 611 -10.65 10.60 28.66
N LEU A 612 -9.98 11.57 28.01
CA LEU A 612 -8.61 11.48 27.56
C LEU A 612 -7.93 12.86 27.72
N LEU A 613 -6.82 12.89 28.43
CA LEU A 613 -5.92 14.05 28.49
C LEU A 613 -4.67 13.67 27.70
N LEU A 614 -4.39 14.42 26.65
CA LEU A 614 -3.16 14.33 25.87
C LEU A 614 -2.16 15.32 26.48
N THR A 615 -1.04 14.80 26.93
CA THR A 615 0.10 15.61 27.39
C THR A 615 1.30 15.35 26.48
N PRO A 616 2.32 16.17 26.50
CA PRO A 616 3.52 15.96 25.68
C PRO A 616 4.20 14.62 25.82
N GLU A 617 4.08 13.96 26.99
CA GLU A 617 4.78 12.73 27.31
C GLU A 617 3.87 11.54 27.61
N HIS A 618 2.58 11.79 27.92
CA HIS A 618 1.68 10.76 28.40
C HIS A 618 0.28 10.90 27.81
N PHE A 619 -0.36 9.77 27.57
CA PHE A 619 -1.80 9.67 27.41
C PHE A 619 -2.44 9.30 28.75
N VAL A 620 -3.29 10.18 29.27
CA VAL A 620 -4.01 9.95 30.53
C VAL A 620 -5.45 9.57 30.22
N PHE A 621 -5.76 8.31 30.32
CA PHE A 621 -7.12 7.80 30.12
C PHE A 621 -7.84 7.68 31.46
N ALA A 622 -9.10 8.09 31.53
CA ALA A 622 -9.93 7.93 32.71
C ALA A 622 -10.08 6.46 33.16
N ASN A 623 -9.84 5.53 32.26
CA ASN A 623 -9.99 4.09 32.47
C ASN A 623 -8.70 3.41 32.98
N PHE A 624 -7.59 4.12 33.06
CA PHE A 624 -6.32 3.60 33.55
C PHE A 624 -6.02 4.13 34.95
N LYS A 625 -5.32 3.34 35.77
CA LYS A 625 -4.87 3.75 37.10
C LYS A 625 -3.69 4.73 37.05
N ALA A 626 -2.87 4.64 36.00
CA ALA A 626 -1.69 5.47 35.81
C ALA A 626 -1.64 6.02 34.36
N PRO A 627 -1.02 7.18 34.14
CA PRO A 627 -0.73 7.70 32.80
C PRO A 627 0.03 6.68 31.96
N LEU A 628 -0.32 6.56 30.69
CA LEU A 628 0.38 5.72 29.73
C LEU A 628 1.46 6.56 29.03
N PRO A 629 2.76 6.28 29.24
CA PRO A 629 3.81 6.98 28.52
C PRO A 629 3.69 6.77 27.01
N ILE A 630 3.84 7.84 26.22
CA ILE A 630 3.75 7.79 24.76
C ILE A 630 4.78 6.83 24.18
N ARG A 631 5.99 6.78 24.73
CA ARG A 631 7.06 5.86 24.34
C ARG A 631 6.69 4.37 24.43
N HIS A 632 5.63 4.02 25.16
CA HIS A 632 5.15 2.65 25.27
C HIS A 632 4.11 2.29 24.20
N VAL A 633 3.71 3.24 23.34
CA VAL A 633 2.70 3.05 22.29
C VAL A 633 3.39 2.97 20.95
N ALA A 634 3.38 1.77 20.34
CA ALA A 634 3.95 1.52 19.01
C ALA A 634 3.07 2.07 17.89
N ASP A 635 1.74 1.91 18.01
CA ASP A 635 0.79 2.34 16.98
C ASP A 635 -0.63 2.50 17.58
N PHE A 636 -1.51 3.15 16.84
CA PHE A 636 -2.91 3.27 17.22
C PHE A 636 -3.84 3.11 16.02
N GLY A 637 -5.08 2.69 16.29
CA GLY A 637 -6.14 2.62 15.30
C GLY A 637 -7.47 3.11 15.86
N LEU A 638 -8.23 3.84 15.07
CA LEU A 638 -9.60 4.25 15.39
C LEU A 638 -10.60 3.43 14.59
N GLN A 639 -11.55 2.81 15.27
CA GLN A 639 -12.70 2.16 14.65
C GLN A 639 -13.96 2.92 15.06
N VAL A 640 -14.71 3.39 14.08
CA VAL A 640 -15.89 4.21 14.26
C VAL A 640 -17.16 3.39 14.03
N GLY A 641 -18.11 3.48 14.96
CA GLY A 641 -19.40 2.83 14.89
C GLY A 641 -20.44 3.60 15.72
N GLN A 642 -21.12 2.96 16.64
CA GLN A 642 -21.99 3.63 17.62
C GLN A 642 -21.21 4.43 18.68
N GLY A 643 -19.87 4.31 18.71
CA GLY A 643 -18.87 5.01 19.50
C GLY A 643 -17.52 4.93 18.83
N VAL A 644 -16.49 5.53 19.43
CA VAL A 644 -15.11 5.48 18.96
C VAL A 644 -14.37 4.38 19.73
N HIS A 645 -13.86 3.39 19.02
CA HIS A 645 -12.97 2.40 19.59
C HIS A 645 -11.53 2.81 19.26
N LEU A 646 -10.80 3.25 20.27
CA LEU A 646 -9.37 3.52 20.18
C LEU A 646 -8.61 2.24 20.53
N ASN A 647 -7.88 1.71 19.55
CA ASN A 647 -7.00 0.55 19.72
C ASN A 647 -5.57 1.05 19.81
N LEU A 648 -4.87 0.75 20.89
CA LEU A 648 -3.44 1.07 21.07
C LEU A 648 -2.64 -0.23 21.00
N LEU A 649 -1.64 -0.27 20.15
CA LEU A 649 -0.62 -1.31 20.12
C LEU A 649 0.53 -0.85 21.01
N LEU A 650 0.96 -1.67 21.96
CA LEU A 650 2.06 -1.35 22.84
C LEU A 650 3.35 -1.99 22.36
N GLU A 651 4.48 -1.30 22.62
CA GLU A 651 5.83 -1.82 22.40
C GLU A 651 6.07 -3.15 23.17
N ASP A 652 6.94 -4.01 22.65
CA ASP A 652 7.13 -5.37 23.16
C ASP A 652 7.63 -5.42 24.61
N ASP A 653 8.40 -4.43 25.04
CA ASP A 653 8.97 -4.29 26.39
C ASP A 653 8.07 -3.48 27.35
N ALA A 654 7.03 -2.79 26.82
CA ALA A 654 6.19 -1.90 27.62
C ALA A 654 5.33 -2.68 28.64
N PRO A 655 5.15 -2.19 29.88
CA PRO A 655 4.25 -2.81 30.84
C PRO A 655 2.79 -2.63 30.40
N MET A 656 1.96 -3.67 30.59
CA MET A 656 0.52 -3.57 30.33
C MET A 656 -0.16 -2.66 31.35
N PRO A 657 -0.98 -1.69 30.91
CA PRO A 657 -1.65 -0.77 31.81
C PRO A 657 -2.66 -1.48 32.72
N GLU A 658 -2.80 -0.98 33.95
CA GLU A 658 -3.83 -1.45 34.88
C GLU A 658 -5.11 -0.64 34.73
N LEU A 659 -6.25 -1.33 34.67
CA LEU A 659 -7.56 -0.69 34.56
C LEU A 659 -8.03 -0.12 35.92
N ALA A 660 -8.59 1.09 35.91
CA ALA A 660 -9.06 1.78 37.11
C ALA A 660 -10.35 1.17 37.68
N SER A 661 -11.27 0.70 36.80
CA SER A 661 -12.52 0.04 37.21
C SER A 661 -12.99 -0.97 36.18
N ARG A 662 -13.62 -2.07 36.65
CA ARG A 662 -14.35 -3.00 35.77
C ARG A 662 -15.85 -2.72 35.94
N SER A 663 -16.54 -2.33 34.87
CA SER A 663 -18.00 -2.24 34.85
C SER A 663 -18.61 -3.52 34.31
N PHE A 664 -19.64 -4.03 34.99
CA PHE A 664 -20.34 -5.24 34.59
C PHE A 664 -21.13 -5.07 33.26
N PHE A 665 -21.68 -3.87 33.03
CA PHE A 665 -22.57 -3.59 31.90
C PHE A 665 -21.87 -3.04 30.63
N SER A 666 -20.65 -2.55 30.73
CA SER A 666 -19.88 -2.08 29.59
C SER A 666 -18.42 -1.98 29.97
N PRO A 667 -17.60 -2.93 29.56
CA PRO A 667 -16.17 -2.82 29.76
C PRO A 667 -15.65 -1.63 28.93
N ASP A 668 -15.25 -0.58 29.61
CA ASP A 668 -14.75 0.66 28.97
C ASP A 668 -13.38 0.44 28.30
N ALA A 669 -12.68 -0.65 28.68
CA ALA A 669 -11.42 -1.04 28.10
C ALA A 669 -11.26 -2.57 28.08
N LYS A 670 -10.65 -3.10 27.03
CA LYS A 670 -10.27 -4.50 26.88
C LYS A 670 -8.76 -4.62 26.68
N LEU A 671 -8.12 -5.53 27.39
CA LEU A 671 -6.69 -5.79 27.29
C LEU A 671 -6.45 -7.16 26.66
N ASN A 672 -5.66 -7.21 25.59
CA ASN A 672 -5.18 -8.45 24.99
C ASN A 672 -3.68 -8.59 25.22
N ARG A 673 -3.27 -9.34 26.26
CA ARG A 673 -1.88 -9.52 26.62
C ARG A 673 -1.04 -10.25 25.58
N LYS A 674 -1.62 -11.19 24.81
CA LYS A 674 -0.89 -11.93 23.76
C LYS A 674 -0.55 -11.07 22.54
N LYS A 675 -1.44 -10.16 22.17
CA LYS A 675 -1.27 -9.26 21.01
C LYS A 675 -0.81 -7.88 21.42
N ARG A 676 -0.60 -7.64 22.70
CA ARG A 676 -0.21 -6.33 23.28
C ARG A 676 -1.13 -5.18 22.90
N TRP A 677 -2.42 -5.48 22.74
CA TRP A 677 -3.44 -4.51 22.35
C TRP A 677 -4.26 -4.05 23.54
N VAL A 678 -4.53 -2.75 23.57
CA VAL A 678 -5.46 -2.09 24.48
C VAL A 678 -6.56 -1.49 23.65
N GLN A 679 -7.79 -1.97 23.82
CA GLN A 679 -8.97 -1.41 23.17
C GLN A 679 -9.76 -0.58 24.18
N LEU A 680 -9.94 0.71 23.89
CA LEU A 680 -10.72 1.65 24.66
C LEU A 680 -12.02 1.96 23.91
N HIS A 681 -13.15 1.87 24.60
CA HIS A 681 -14.43 2.28 24.06
C HIS A 681 -14.74 3.69 24.58
N LEU A 682 -14.71 4.67 23.70
CA LEU A 682 -15.01 6.05 23.98
C LEU A 682 -16.36 6.40 23.33
N LEU A 683 -17.17 7.18 24.02
CA LEU A 683 -18.34 7.80 23.40
C LEU A 683 -17.85 8.92 22.47
N GLN A 684 -18.77 9.68 21.90
CA GLN A 684 -18.41 10.82 21.06
C GLN A 684 -17.44 11.78 21.78
N ILE A 685 -16.28 12.03 21.21
CA ILE A 685 -15.25 12.90 21.80
C ILE A 685 -15.47 14.34 21.40
N CYS A 686 -15.36 15.24 22.40
CA CYS A 686 -15.48 16.69 22.25
C CYS A 686 -14.23 17.40 22.81
N ARG A 687 -13.83 18.48 22.14
CA ARG A 687 -12.87 19.46 22.62
C ARG A 687 -13.60 20.81 22.72
N ASP A 688 -13.50 21.50 23.88
CA ASP A 688 -14.11 22.80 24.11
C ASP A 688 -15.60 22.83 23.66
N ASP A 689 -16.38 21.84 24.08
CA ASP A 689 -17.81 21.61 23.75
C ASP A 689 -18.11 21.39 22.24
N LYS A 690 -17.09 21.36 21.37
CA LYS A 690 -17.25 21.02 19.96
C LYS A 690 -16.93 19.54 19.74
N LYS A 691 -17.83 18.88 19.00
CA LYS A 691 -17.60 17.50 18.55
C LYS A 691 -16.40 17.48 17.62
N LEU A 692 -15.39 16.63 17.93
CA LEU A 692 -14.32 16.30 17.00
C LEU A 692 -14.83 15.30 15.97
N LYS A 693 -14.48 15.52 14.72
CA LYS A 693 -14.62 14.51 13.68
C LYS A 693 -13.60 13.39 13.89
N ASP A 694 -13.90 12.22 13.38
CA ASP A 694 -13.04 11.05 13.60
C ASP A 694 -11.63 11.25 13.04
N GLN A 695 -11.51 11.91 11.89
CA GLN A 695 -10.23 12.28 11.30
C GLN A 695 -9.47 13.30 12.18
N GLU A 696 -10.16 14.32 12.70
CA GLU A 696 -9.56 15.34 13.59
C GLU A 696 -9.04 14.70 14.88
N LEU A 697 -9.74 13.70 15.40
CA LEU A 697 -9.29 12.95 16.58
C LEU A 697 -8.08 12.07 16.26
N ALA A 698 -8.08 11.40 15.10
CA ALA A 698 -6.95 10.58 14.63
C ALA A 698 -5.71 11.44 14.43
N ASP A 699 -5.85 12.57 13.74
CA ASP A 699 -4.76 13.51 13.49
C ASP A 699 -4.19 14.08 14.78
N LEU A 700 -5.07 14.39 15.75
CA LEU A 700 -4.67 14.89 17.05
C LEU A 700 -3.88 13.85 17.85
N ILE A 701 -4.39 12.61 17.98
CA ILE A 701 -3.68 11.51 18.67
C ILE A 701 -2.37 11.20 17.97
N GLY A 702 -2.37 11.11 16.64
CA GLY A 702 -1.17 10.88 15.83
C GLY A 702 -0.12 11.99 16.03
N THR A 703 -0.53 13.25 16.10
CA THR A 703 0.37 14.37 16.36
C THR A 703 1.06 14.24 17.72
N TYR A 704 0.32 13.88 18.78
CA TYR A 704 0.91 13.67 20.11
C TYR A 704 1.80 12.42 20.16
N LEU A 705 1.39 11.32 19.50
CA LEU A 705 2.19 10.11 19.43
C LEU A 705 3.52 10.39 18.72
N ASN A 706 3.48 10.97 17.53
CA ASN A 706 4.67 11.31 16.75
C ASN A 706 5.58 12.28 17.50
N ALA A 707 5.00 13.30 18.16
CA ALA A 707 5.77 14.27 18.94
C ALA A 707 6.42 13.65 20.18
N GLY A 708 5.71 12.79 20.90
CA GLY A 708 6.24 12.11 22.07
C GLY A 708 7.34 11.10 21.72
N THR A 709 7.13 10.33 20.65
CA THR A 709 8.14 9.41 20.09
C THR A 709 9.38 10.18 19.62
N ALA A 710 9.18 11.29 18.91
CA ALA A 710 10.28 12.13 18.44
C ALA A 710 11.11 12.71 19.62
N ARG A 711 10.46 13.17 20.69
CA ARG A 711 11.15 13.64 21.90
C ARG A 711 11.96 12.53 22.55
N HIS A 712 11.36 11.34 22.65
CA HIS A 712 12.06 10.19 23.24
C HIS A 712 13.30 9.79 22.44
N LEU A 713 13.18 9.70 21.12
CA LEU A 713 14.31 9.39 20.24
C LEU A 713 15.41 10.47 20.32
N LEU A 714 15.04 11.75 20.35
CA LEU A 714 15.98 12.84 20.55
C LEU A 714 16.67 12.76 21.92
N GLN A 715 15.93 12.47 22.98
CA GLN A 715 16.49 12.32 24.32
C GLN A 715 17.47 11.16 24.41
N GLN A 716 17.12 9.97 23.91
CA GLN A 716 18.01 8.81 23.86
C GLN A 716 19.32 9.14 23.14
N ARG A 717 19.21 9.88 22.05
CA ARG A 717 20.36 10.28 21.25
C ARG A 717 21.30 11.24 22.04
N PHE A 718 20.75 12.22 22.74
CA PHE A 718 21.55 13.15 23.55
C PHE A 718 22.08 12.54 24.86
N GLU A 719 21.48 11.47 25.38
CA GLU A 719 21.99 10.72 26.52
C GLU A 719 23.13 9.77 26.12
N GLN A 720 23.19 9.36 24.84
CA GLN A 720 24.26 8.51 24.30
C GLN A 720 25.46 9.32 23.75
N ALA A 721 25.30 10.62 23.52
CA ALA A 721 26.35 11.54 23.10
C ALA A 721 27.11 12.13 24.31
#